data_c4b875d71408b2852470fe2c7bbfd729
#
_entry.id   c4b875d71408b2852470fe2c7bbfd729
#
_cell.length_a   1.000
_cell.length_b   1.000
_cell.length_c   1.000
_cell.angle_alpha   90.00
_cell.angle_beta   90.00
_cell.angle_gamma   90.00
#
_symmetry.space_group_name_H-M   'P 1'
#
loop_
_entity.id
_entity.type
_entity.pdbx_description
1 polymer ?
#
loop_
_entity_poly.entity_id
_entity_poly.type
_entity_poly.pdbx_seq_one_letter_code
_entity_poly.pdbx_strand_id
1 'polypeptide(L)'
;MSKYIIFVLLFLCVACDKSLDNALQQAGDNRSELEKVLAHFKDDPDSLKYRAAKFLIENMPYHYTYEGKAIEAYDSIYLQMADEPLPERNKFFKERTDSIRFSDKRFAVDVQTVKADYLIRAIDEACDTWRRTQWQDDYDEELFFNYVLPYRILNEPLSDWRTIIAEAHPYLTEPVVWSKRGEQMEAEDADFTGNLTETESASEGKMVMLDHDGAKVTYTYTVPAETRKVLFLRYTATARRARVALTLNGRSIPTAPLHPANSLKNFLTSRSATLVTLKKGANTLTFAYAGDTIGLDYLQVAASELYHPECAEDYSNDYCQISNKHSGRYLTIGLHPDSLPCVATLKRFVEGDSTQLLRLDYKGYACWGISVCYPDSDFCLETEYCSVKYNSPVGLYHALNGSNQKWVFLPTGDGHYRIMNKDSGLFLEAKPVGNTDTLVQNPYTGKDTQLWKIERKGKNPTYSSLFRLGSALSEALRLFDITGQFEWIGYESSLPPRASSLLSGKTGNCRDEADYTVYLCRSLGIPATVDFTPHWGNRSNSHAWPVIVLSDGKATPFYMGCAPADTVHYYHSYKKPKVFRHRFQLNEQYTRDLSQEEEVPQLFNAPKFTDVTDEYYETTDVVRDVPTDYADKHVAYICVFDNRNWVPVFYGNIRDGKVTFTSMGRNIVYMAAFYEHGQIVPFGEPFLIKGDGTVQTIQRNEKKRTTLKLLRKYPFMGKEDFFNARMSGGRFQGANLPDFSDAKTFYTFEGLTNGNWYKIPVNDEGKYRYLRYIGPMGSHCNINELEFYGTDGAKLSGSIIGTEGDPWASKETVFDGDILTGFSGVSPDGHWVGLKLSLPQQISKFKFIPRNDGNGVEIGDEYELVYWKDGDWALLDTQIAASNVLTFKNVPSGGLYVLRDKTKGHEERIFTYEKGEQVWW
;
A
#
# COMPACT_ATOMS: atom_id res chain seq x y z
N MET A 1 10.54 -27.25 25.64
CA MET A 1 11.06 -25.96 25.24
C MET A 1 10.48 -24.88 26.12
N SER A 2 10.86 -24.84 27.37
CA SER A 2 10.30 -23.87 28.31
C SER A 2 11.33 -23.66 29.39
N LYS A 3 12.19 -22.64 29.28
CA LYS A 3 13.04 -22.15 30.40
C LYS A 3 13.60 -20.72 30.20
N TYR A 4 13.18 -19.98 29.17
CA TYR A 4 13.78 -18.64 28.93
C TYR A 4 12.75 -17.48 28.82
N ILE A 5 11.50 -17.66 29.28
CA ILE A 5 10.44 -16.62 29.19
C ILE A 5 10.27 -15.87 30.56
N ILE A 6 10.99 -16.18 31.61
CA ILE A 6 10.70 -15.66 32.95
C ILE A 6 11.76 -14.63 33.40
N PHE A 7 12.09 -13.61 32.64
CA PHE A 7 13.01 -12.57 33.15
C PHE A 7 12.62 -11.12 32.93
N VAL A 8 11.41 -10.83 32.46
CA VAL A 8 10.97 -9.42 32.24
C VAL A 8 9.92 -8.92 33.25
N LEU A 9 9.40 -9.75 34.13
CA LEU A 9 8.22 -9.41 34.96
C LEU A 9 8.52 -9.21 36.47
N LEU A 10 9.68 -8.74 36.87
CA LEU A 10 9.90 -8.37 38.26
C LEU A 10 10.63 -7.02 38.32
N PHE A 11 9.89 -5.94 38.37
CA PHE A 11 10.18 -4.68 39.07
C PHE A 11 9.32 -3.54 38.53
N LEU A 12 8.07 -3.49 38.95
CA LEU A 12 7.22 -2.33 38.81
C LEU A 12 6.72 -1.88 40.16
N CYS A 13 7.42 -0.96 40.77
CA CYS A 13 6.84 -0.06 41.77
C CYS A 13 7.65 1.23 41.88
N VAL A 14 6.96 2.34 41.78
CA VAL A 14 7.24 3.68 42.30
C VAL A 14 7.91 4.70 41.38
N ALA A 15 7.05 5.64 40.90
CA ALA A 15 7.19 7.11 40.69
C ALA A 15 8.41 7.68 39.94
N CYS A 16 8.09 8.47 38.98
CA CYS A 16 8.71 9.47 38.12
C CYS A 16 10.20 9.86 38.15
N ASP A 17 10.96 9.71 39.19
CA ASP A 17 12.43 9.98 39.23
C ASP A 17 13.28 8.70 39.13
N LYS A 18 12.66 7.54 39.05
CA LYS A 18 13.35 6.23 39.07
C LYS A 18 13.50 5.57 37.71
N SER A 19 12.88 6.12 36.62
CA SER A 19 12.90 5.46 35.32
C SER A 19 14.28 5.48 34.67
N LEU A 20 14.96 6.62 34.70
CA LEU A 20 16.31 6.76 34.14
C LEU A 20 17.34 5.95 34.95
N ASP A 21 17.30 6.02 36.28
CA ASP A 21 18.20 5.25 37.16
C ASP A 21 17.99 3.73 36.99
N ASN A 22 16.73 3.32 36.80
CA ASN A 22 16.40 1.92 36.55
C ASN A 22 16.94 1.46 35.17
N ALA A 23 16.75 2.28 34.10
CA ALA A 23 17.32 1.97 32.80
C ALA A 23 18.85 1.87 32.84
N LEU A 24 19.53 2.82 33.50
CA LEU A 24 20.98 2.81 33.66
C LEU A 24 21.45 1.62 34.52
N GLN A 25 20.64 1.15 35.44
CA GLN A 25 20.95 -0.06 36.21
C GLN A 25 20.82 -1.32 35.34
N GLN A 26 19.80 -1.40 34.52
CA GLN A 26 19.58 -2.52 33.59
C GLN A 26 20.60 -2.56 32.42
N ALA A 27 21.27 -1.45 32.14
CA ALA A 27 22.31 -1.37 31.13
C ALA A 27 23.55 -2.23 31.42
N GLY A 28 23.80 -2.56 32.67
CA GLY A 28 24.96 -3.38 33.04
C GLY A 28 26.28 -2.78 32.51
N ASP A 29 27.06 -3.56 31.78
CA ASP A 29 28.35 -3.12 31.21
C ASP A 29 28.19 -1.99 30.16
N ASN A 30 26.99 -1.79 29.57
CA ASN A 30 26.73 -0.74 28.63
C ASN A 30 26.40 0.62 29.28
N ARG A 31 26.28 0.68 30.60
CA ARG A 31 25.92 1.88 31.36
C ARG A 31 26.80 3.09 30.98
N SER A 32 28.10 2.88 30.86
CA SER A 32 29.05 3.93 30.53
C SER A 32 28.79 4.57 29.15
N GLU A 33 28.26 3.81 28.19
CA GLU A 33 27.87 4.32 26.89
C GLU A 33 26.66 5.25 27.01
N LEU A 34 25.64 4.87 27.77
CA LEU A 34 24.43 5.68 27.96
C LEU A 34 24.74 6.96 28.78
N GLU A 35 25.61 6.87 29.76
CA GLU A 35 26.08 8.05 30.53
C GLU A 35 26.88 9.03 29.68
N LYS A 36 27.67 8.55 28.68
CA LYS A 36 28.32 9.43 27.69
C LYS A 36 27.30 10.23 26.87
N VAL A 37 26.17 9.62 26.46
CA VAL A 37 25.11 10.33 25.71
C VAL A 37 24.51 11.44 26.56
N LEU A 38 24.17 11.15 27.81
CA LEU A 38 23.62 12.14 28.73
C LEU A 38 24.60 13.29 28.98
N ALA A 39 25.90 12.96 29.20
CA ALA A 39 26.96 13.95 29.41
C ALA A 39 27.18 14.81 28.16
N HIS A 40 27.06 14.22 26.93
CA HIS A 40 27.24 14.94 25.67
C HIS A 40 26.21 16.07 25.50
N PHE A 41 24.93 15.79 25.81
CA PHE A 41 23.84 16.75 25.62
C PHE A 41 23.52 17.61 26.86
N LYS A 42 24.18 17.37 28.01
CA LYS A 42 23.85 18.07 29.26
C LYS A 42 23.90 19.59 29.16
N ASP A 43 24.91 20.10 28.48
CA ASP A 43 25.16 21.52 28.32
C ASP A 43 24.94 21.98 26.85
N ASP A 44 24.21 21.20 26.03
CA ASP A 44 23.86 21.56 24.66
C ASP A 44 22.93 22.78 24.65
N PRO A 45 23.17 23.78 23.77
CA PRO A 45 22.31 24.96 23.63
C PRO A 45 20.84 24.60 23.33
N ASP A 46 20.60 23.50 22.60
CA ASP A 46 19.26 22.95 22.38
C ASP A 46 18.90 21.93 23.47
N SER A 47 18.23 22.42 24.52
CA SER A 47 17.79 21.60 25.64
C SER A 47 16.86 20.44 25.25
N LEU A 48 16.27 20.47 24.03
CA LEU A 48 15.49 19.36 23.51
C LEU A 48 16.32 18.09 23.35
N LYS A 49 17.59 18.21 22.92
CA LYS A 49 18.50 17.06 22.74
C LYS A 49 18.76 16.31 24.04
N TYR A 50 18.94 17.01 25.15
CA TYR A 50 19.09 16.35 26.46
C TYR A 50 17.81 15.63 26.89
N ARG A 51 16.62 16.25 26.70
CA ARG A 51 15.34 15.61 27.01
C ARG A 51 15.09 14.40 26.10
N ALA A 52 15.45 14.49 24.82
CA ALA A 52 15.40 13.38 23.88
C ALA A 52 16.29 12.22 24.29
N ALA A 53 17.53 12.49 24.72
CA ALA A 53 18.45 11.47 25.26
C ALA A 53 17.85 10.77 26.47
N LYS A 54 17.32 11.53 27.42
CA LYS A 54 16.67 11.00 28.62
C LYS A 54 15.48 10.12 28.25
N PHE A 55 14.57 10.58 27.41
CA PHE A 55 13.39 9.86 26.96
C PHE A 55 13.75 8.51 26.29
N LEU A 56 14.72 8.53 25.36
CA LEU A 56 15.13 7.30 24.69
C LEU A 56 15.72 6.29 25.68
N ILE A 57 16.64 6.72 26.56
CA ILE A 57 17.29 5.83 27.53
C ILE A 57 16.29 5.25 28.52
N GLU A 58 15.35 6.02 29.02
CA GLU A 58 14.30 5.57 29.94
C GLU A 58 13.42 4.46 29.35
N ASN A 59 13.20 4.49 28.02
CA ASN A 59 12.36 3.53 27.33
C ASN A 59 13.13 2.37 26.66
N MET A 60 14.47 2.41 26.59
CA MET A 60 15.31 1.35 26.00
C MET A 60 15.14 -0.05 26.64
N PRO A 61 14.87 -0.22 27.95
CA PRO A 61 14.68 -1.57 28.53
C PRO A 61 13.56 -2.39 27.89
N TYR A 62 12.63 -1.73 27.19
CA TYR A 62 11.48 -2.37 26.54
C TYR A 62 11.68 -2.61 25.03
N HIS A 63 12.87 -2.24 24.52
CA HIS A 63 13.26 -2.41 23.14
C HIS A 63 14.35 -3.45 23.00
N TYR A 64 14.23 -4.28 21.97
CA TYR A 64 15.18 -5.34 21.69
C TYR A 64 15.17 -5.69 20.20
N THR A 65 16.20 -6.37 19.76
CA THR A 65 16.23 -7.06 18.47
C THR A 65 16.68 -8.51 18.65
N TYR A 66 16.66 -9.26 17.57
CA TYR A 66 17.28 -10.58 17.53
C TYR A 66 18.64 -10.47 16.83
N GLU A 67 19.62 -11.20 17.34
CA GLU A 67 20.95 -11.34 16.76
C GLU A 67 21.28 -12.81 16.53
N GLY A 68 22.26 -13.07 15.66
CA GLY A 68 22.77 -14.39 15.34
C GLY A 68 22.94 -14.57 13.83
N LYS A 69 23.75 -15.56 13.44
CA LYS A 69 24.02 -15.84 12.01
C LYS A 69 22.74 -16.16 11.22
N ALA A 70 21.76 -16.78 11.86
CA ALA A 70 20.47 -17.06 11.24
C ALA A 70 19.71 -15.78 10.91
N ILE A 71 19.84 -14.73 11.73
CA ILE A 71 19.22 -13.41 11.47
C ILE A 71 19.91 -12.71 10.30
N GLU A 72 21.24 -12.77 10.24
CA GLU A 72 22.01 -12.21 9.12
C GLU A 72 21.72 -12.95 7.81
N ALA A 73 21.58 -14.27 7.87
CA ALA A 73 21.17 -15.07 6.70
C ALA A 73 19.77 -14.71 6.21
N TYR A 74 18.83 -14.50 7.15
CA TYR A 74 17.48 -14.07 6.85
C TYR A 74 17.47 -12.70 6.14
N ASP A 75 18.21 -11.74 6.65
CA ASP A 75 18.35 -10.40 6.06
C ASP A 75 18.98 -10.46 4.65
N SER A 76 19.98 -11.33 4.46
CA SER A 76 20.57 -11.59 3.14
C SER A 76 19.57 -12.21 2.16
N ILE A 77 18.73 -13.15 2.60
CA ILE A 77 17.68 -13.75 1.77
C ILE A 77 16.63 -12.70 1.38
N TYR A 78 16.28 -11.82 2.30
CA TYR A 78 15.37 -10.71 2.02
C TYR A 78 15.91 -9.80 0.89
N LEU A 79 17.17 -9.43 0.94
CA LEU A 79 17.82 -8.65 -0.12
C LEU A 79 17.86 -9.41 -1.47
N GLN A 80 18.16 -10.70 -1.44
CA GLN A 80 18.13 -11.54 -2.64
C GLN A 80 16.71 -11.67 -3.22
N MET A 81 15.69 -11.81 -2.36
CA MET A 81 14.29 -11.83 -2.80
C MET A 81 13.90 -10.53 -3.52
N ALA A 82 14.37 -9.40 -3.04
CA ALA A 82 14.09 -8.11 -3.67
C ALA A 82 14.64 -8.01 -5.11
N ASP A 83 15.65 -8.81 -5.42
CA ASP A 83 16.27 -8.89 -6.76
C ASP A 83 15.57 -9.89 -7.70
N GLU A 84 14.69 -10.77 -7.19
CA GLU A 84 13.91 -11.70 -8.02
C GLU A 84 12.76 -10.99 -8.75
N PRO A 85 12.31 -11.55 -9.90
CA PRO A 85 11.07 -11.10 -10.53
C PRO A 85 9.89 -11.16 -9.56
N LEU A 86 9.03 -10.16 -9.57
CA LEU A 86 7.95 -9.99 -8.59
C LEU A 86 7.07 -11.26 -8.41
N PRO A 87 6.69 -12.02 -9.45
CA PRO A 87 5.91 -13.26 -9.28
C PRO A 87 6.64 -14.36 -8.50
N GLU A 88 7.98 -14.40 -8.57
CA GLU A 88 8.79 -15.46 -7.98
C GLU A 88 9.21 -15.17 -6.53
N ARG A 89 9.12 -13.92 -6.08
CA ARG A 89 9.64 -13.45 -4.79
C ARG A 89 9.10 -14.23 -3.61
N ASN A 90 7.79 -14.45 -3.57
CA ASN A 90 7.15 -15.14 -2.45
C ASN A 90 7.63 -16.59 -2.34
N LYS A 91 7.67 -17.30 -3.46
CA LYS A 91 8.17 -18.67 -3.53
C LYS A 91 9.65 -18.73 -3.15
N PHE A 92 10.49 -17.85 -3.74
CA PHE A 92 11.91 -17.76 -3.44
C PHE A 92 12.17 -17.57 -1.94
N PHE A 93 11.47 -16.60 -1.33
CA PHE A 93 11.63 -16.27 0.08
C PHE A 93 11.26 -17.47 0.97
N LYS A 94 10.10 -18.09 0.73
CA LYS A 94 9.62 -19.22 1.49
C LYS A 94 10.59 -20.42 1.42
N GLU A 95 10.99 -20.82 0.23
CA GLU A 95 11.89 -21.97 0.03
C GLU A 95 13.26 -21.77 0.73
N ARG A 96 13.76 -20.54 0.77
CA ARG A 96 15.06 -20.24 1.39
C ARG A 96 14.95 -20.08 2.91
N THR A 97 13.88 -19.47 3.42
CA THR A 97 13.70 -19.24 4.86
C THR A 97 13.23 -20.49 5.60
N ASP A 98 12.49 -21.41 4.97
CA ASP A 98 12.07 -22.68 5.56
C ASP A 98 13.27 -23.55 6.03
N SER A 99 14.44 -23.36 5.43
CA SER A 99 15.66 -24.07 5.80
C SER A 99 16.43 -23.44 6.96
N ILE A 100 16.11 -22.20 7.35
CA ILE A 100 16.83 -21.50 8.42
C ILE A 100 16.50 -22.13 9.78
N ARG A 101 17.53 -22.43 10.55
CA ARG A 101 17.43 -22.87 11.93
C ARG A 101 17.87 -21.74 12.86
N PHE A 102 16.92 -21.20 13.63
CA PHE A 102 17.17 -20.11 14.58
C PHE A 102 17.75 -20.58 15.91
N SER A 103 18.66 -21.57 15.89
CA SER A 103 19.26 -22.14 17.11
C SER A 103 20.22 -21.19 17.83
N ASP A 104 20.79 -20.23 17.11
CA ASP A 104 21.69 -19.20 17.63
C ASP A 104 21.01 -17.85 17.88
N LYS A 105 19.68 -17.80 17.68
CA LYS A 105 18.89 -16.59 17.94
C LYS A 105 18.94 -16.18 19.40
N ARG A 106 19.42 -14.99 19.66
CA ARG A 106 19.47 -14.37 20.99
C ARG A 106 18.80 -13.00 20.99
N PHE A 107 18.32 -12.61 22.16
CA PHE A 107 17.81 -11.26 22.37
C PHE A 107 18.97 -10.30 22.61
N ALA A 108 18.97 -9.18 21.91
CA ALA A 108 19.83 -8.04 22.16
C ALA A 108 18.94 -6.88 22.64
N VAL A 109 18.94 -6.65 23.94
CA VAL A 109 18.14 -5.56 24.55
C VAL A 109 18.87 -4.24 24.35
N ASP A 110 18.16 -3.21 23.85
CA ASP A 110 18.76 -1.95 23.43
C ASP A 110 19.58 -1.28 24.56
N VAL A 111 19.05 -1.25 25.76
CA VAL A 111 19.73 -0.66 26.91
C VAL A 111 21.11 -1.30 27.20
N GLN A 112 21.30 -2.57 26.79
CA GLN A 112 22.54 -3.33 26.97
C GLN A 112 23.48 -3.31 25.77
N THR A 113 23.01 -2.85 24.61
CA THR A 113 23.73 -3.03 23.34
C THR A 113 23.96 -1.75 22.56
N VAL A 114 23.05 -0.75 22.63
CA VAL A 114 23.17 0.50 21.86
C VAL A 114 24.34 1.33 22.33
N LYS A 115 25.19 1.80 21.39
CA LYS A 115 26.40 2.56 21.69
C LYS A 115 26.18 4.07 21.63
N ALA A 116 27.01 4.81 22.36
CA ALA A 116 26.93 6.25 22.48
C ALA A 116 26.95 6.96 21.12
N ASP A 117 27.90 6.62 20.25
CA ASP A 117 28.07 7.29 18.96
C ASP A 117 26.84 7.13 18.05
N TYR A 118 26.18 5.96 18.09
CA TYR A 118 24.94 5.72 17.35
C TYR A 118 23.80 6.59 17.87
N LEU A 119 23.62 6.60 19.20
CA LEU A 119 22.50 7.29 19.82
C LEU A 119 22.65 8.82 19.75
N ILE A 120 23.88 9.33 19.93
CA ILE A 120 24.18 10.77 19.76
C ILE A 120 23.81 11.21 18.34
N ARG A 121 24.30 10.49 17.33
CA ARG A 121 23.98 10.80 15.92
C ARG A 121 22.47 10.74 15.63
N ALA A 122 21.78 9.71 16.12
CA ALA A 122 20.34 9.56 15.90
C ALA A 122 19.54 10.72 16.54
N ILE A 123 19.96 11.20 17.74
CA ILE A 123 19.35 12.34 18.41
C ILE A 123 19.62 13.64 17.67
N ASP A 124 20.89 13.89 17.29
CA ASP A 124 21.27 15.09 16.54
C ASP A 124 20.48 15.19 15.23
N GLU A 125 20.48 14.15 14.41
CA GLU A 125 19.75 14.10 13.13
C GLU A 125 18.25 14.32 13.31
N ALA A 126 17.63 13.70 14.33
CA ALA A 126 16.21 13.85 14.59
C ALA A 126 15.86 15.28 15.06
N CYS A 127 16.62 15.82 16.03
CA CYS A 127 16.38 17.15 16.55
C CYS A 127 16.68 18.24 15.51
N ASP A 128 17.79 18.14 14.79
CA ASP A 128 18.17 19.10 13.76
C ASP A 128 17.18 19.08 12.58
N THR A 129 16.64 17.91 12.22
CA THR A 129 15.56 17.82 11.22
C THR A 129 14.29 18.47 11.75
N TRP A 130 13.89 18.16 12.98
CA TRP A 130 12.71 18.72 13.62
C TRP A 130 12.76 20.25 13.67
N ARG A 131 13.91 20.83 14.09
CA ARG A 131 14.10 22.28 14.18
C ARG A 131 13.97 23.00 12.82
N ARG A 132 14.15 22.31 11.72
CA ARG A 132 14.00 22.87 10.36
C ARG A 132 12.57 22.77 9.84
N THR A 133 11.66 22.05 10.51
CA THR A 133 10.28 21.94 10.06
C THR A 133 9.48 23.20 10.37
N GLN A 134 8.52 23.52 9.52
CA GLN A 134 7.64 24.69 9.70
C GLN A 134 6.50 24.43 10.70
N TRP A 135 6.29 23.17 11.10
CA TRP A 135 5.20 22.75 11.98
C TRP A 135 5.63 22.41 13.41
N GLN A 136 6.92 22.52 13.74
CA GLN A 136 7.44 22.12 15.07
C GLN A 136 6.71 22.81 16.24
N ASP A 137 6.33 24.08 16.07
CA ASP A 137 5.68 24.87 17.11
C ASP A 137 4.19 24.50 17.31
N ASP A 138 3.61 23.76 16.38
CA ASP A 138 2.21 23.28 16.46
C ASP A 138 2.09 21.96 17.22
N TYR A 139 3.20 21.29 17.57
CA TYR A 139 3.22 19.96 18.16
C TYR A 139 3.79 19.97 19.59
N ASP A 140 3.18 19.18 20.46
CA ASP A 140 3.72 18.88 21.78
C ASP A 140 4.99 18.02 21.69
N GLU A 141 5.92 18.18 22.63
CA GLU A 141 7.16 17.41 22.69
C GLU A 141 6.91 15.89 22.80
N GLU A 142 5.82 15.45 23.43
CA GLU A 142 5.49 14.04 23.54
C GLU A 142 5.25 13.42 22.13
N LEU A 143 4.64 14.16 21.21
CA LEU A 143 4.44 13.73 19.84
C LEU A 143 5.77 13.61 19.08
N PHE A 144 6.67 14.57 19.26
CA PHE A 144 8.04 14.48 18.73
C PHE A 144 8.78 13.26 19.28
N PHE A 145 8.73 13.04 20.59
CA PHE A 145 9.45 11.93 21.25
C PHE A 145 8.94 10.55 20.82
N ASN A 146 7.64 10.39 20.59
CA ASN A 146 7.10 9.10 20.20
C ASN A 146 7.10 8.85 18.69
N TYR A 147 7.05 9.89 17.85
CA TYR A 147 6.72 9.74 16.43
C TYR A 147 7.74 10.31 15.43
N VAL A 148 8.74 11.07 15.90
CA VAL A 148 9.84 11.58 15.07
C VAL A 148 11.20 11.08 15.57
N LEU A 149 11.47 11.25 16.87
CA LEU A 149 12.74 10.94 17.50
C LEU A 149 13.19 9.48 17.39
N PRO A 150 12.30 8.46 17.52
CA PRO A 150 12.74 7.07 17.65
C PRO A 150 13.67 6.60 16.55
N TYR A 151 14.73 5.91 16.95
CA TYR A 151 15.73 5.32 16.06
C TYR A 151 15.30 3.97 15.46
N ARG A 152 14.17 3.42 15.91
CA ARG A 152 13.52 2.20 15.41
C ARG A 152 12.00 2.33 15.48
N ILE A 153 11.28 1.43 14.83
CA ILE A 153 9.82 1.36 14.88
C ILE A 153 9.37 0.26 15.85
N LEU A 154 9.92 -0.95 15.73
CA LEU A 154 9.62 -2.09 16.62
C LEU A 154 10.89 -2.80 17.10
N ASN A 155 11.15 -3.99 16.56
CA ASN A 155 12.20 -4.92 16.98
C ASN A 155 13.16 -5.28 15.82
N GLU A 156 13.15 -4.48 14.75
CA GLU A 156 14.06 -4.64 13.62
C GLU A 156 15.52 -4.44 14.07
N PRO A 157 16.49 -5.11 13.41
CA PRO A 157 17.89 -4.88 13.66
C PRO A 157 18.30 -3.44 13.39
N LEU A 158 19.13 -2.86 14.25
CA LEU A 158 19.55 -1.46 14.14
C LEU A 158 20.30 -1.19 12.81
N SER A 159 20.03 -0.02 12.24
CA SER A 159 20.74 0.51 11.08
C SER A 159 20.66 2.04 11.07
N ASP A 160 21.59 2.67 10.38
CA ASP A 160 21.69 4.12 10.23
C ASP A 160 20.78 4.61 9.09
N TRP A 161 19.48 4.39 9.25
CA TRP A 161 18.50 4.59 8.19
C TRP A 161 18.32 6.07 7.79
N ARG A 162 18.53 7.03 8.71
CA ARG A 162 18.45 8.47 8.39
C ARG A 162 19.54 8.87 7.41
N THR A 163 20.78 8.49 7.69
CA THR A 163 21.91 8.69 6.76
C THR A 163 21.67 8.02 5.42
N ILE A 164 21.19 6.76 5.43
CA ILE A 164 20.88 6.02 4.19
C ILE A 164 19.85 6.74 3.34
N ILE A 165 18.78 7.28 3.95
CA ILE A 165 17.75 8.04 3.22
C ILE A 165 18.32 9.35 2.68
N ALA A 166 19.08 10.08 3.50
CA ALA A 166 19.70 11.34 3.05
C ALA A 166 20.66 11.14 1.86
N GLU A 167 21.41 10.06 1.84
CA GLU A 167 22.29 9.70 0.72
C GLU A 167 21.52 9.22 -0.51
N ALA A 168 20.47 8.40 -0.32
CA ALA A 168 19.68 7.88 -1.43
C ALA A 168 18.74 8.92 -2.05
N HIS A 169 18.27 9.88 -1.26
CA HIS A 169 17.26 10.86 -1.66
C HIS A 169 17.66 12.29 -1.26
N PRO A 170 18.81 12.81 -1.73
CA PRO A 170 19.30 14.14 -1.33
C PRO A 170 18.33 15.28 -1.68
N TYR A 171 17.45 15.06 -2.66
CA TYR A 171 16.41 16.03 -3.05
C TYR A 171 15.26 16.17 -2.04
N LEU A 172 15.14 15.27 -1.06
CA LEU A 172 14.14 15.44 0.01
C LEU A 172 14.47 16.62 0.94
N THR A 173 15.73 16.94 1.08
CA THR A 173 16.17 18.10 1.89
C THR A 173 16.06 19.41 1.14
N GLU A 174 15.72 19.36 -0.15
CA GLU A 174 15.65 20.55 -1.00
C GLU A 174 14.26 20.66 -1.66
N PRO A 175 13.63 21.85 -1.61
CA PRO A 175 12.29 22.04 -2.14
C PRO A 175 12.30 22.14 -3.67
N VAL A 176 12.54 21.03 -4.36
CA VAL A 176 12.51 20.94 -5.81
C VAL A 176 11.26 20.20 -6.26
N VAL A 177 10.48 20.78 -7.15
CA VAL A 177 9.41 20.11 -7.88
C VAL A 177 9.89 19.79 -9.29
N TRP A 178 9.50 18.63 -9.82
CA TRP A 178 9.84 18.18 -11.17
C TRP A 178 8.63 17.65 -11.92
N SER A 179 8.69 17.64 -13.23
CA SER A 179 7.70 16.97 -14.06
C SER A 179 7.88 15.46 -14.01
N LYS A 180 6.82 14.73 -14.33
CA LYS A 180 6.90 13.27 -14.51
C LYS A 180 7.65 12.90 -15.79
N ARG A 181 7.61 13.77 -16.79
CA ARG A 181 8.31 13.66 -18.08
C ARG A 181 9.29 14.82 -18.25
N GLY A 182 10.22 14.66 -19.18
CA GLY A 182 11.24 15.66 -19.48
C GLY A 182 11.74 15.55 -20.89
N GLU A 183 12.77 16.30 -21.20
CA GLU A 183 13.49 16.20 -22.46
C GLU A 183 14.16 14.83 -22.59
N GLN A 184 13.90 14.13 -23.68
CA GLN A 184 14.44 12.80 -23.99
C GLN A 184 15.66 12.97 -24.87
N MET A 185 16.74 12.29 -24.53
CA MET A 185 18.02 12.27 -25.25
C MET A 185 18.37 10.82 -25.52
N GLU A 186 18.27 10.41 -26.79
CA GLU A 186 18.55 9.04 -27.23
C GLU A 186 20.02 8.68 -26.99
N ALA A 187 20.29 7.43 -26.63
CA ALA A 187 21.66 6.99 -26.31
C ALA A 187 22.50 6.86 -27.59
N GLU A 188 21.89 6.49 -28.69
CA GLU A 188 22.53 6.39 -30.00
C GLU A 188 22.91 7.72 -30.65
N ASP A 189 22.24 8.83 -30.21
CA ASP A 189 22.53 10.19 -30.69
C ASP A 189 23.63 10.87 -29.83
N ALA A 190 24.00 10.26 -28.71
CA ALA A 190 25.04 10.76 -27.83
C ALA A 190 26.43 10.33 -28.28
N ASP A 191 27.50 10.86 -27.65
CA ASP A 191 28.87 10.36 -27.85
C ASP A 191 29.04 9.06 -27.02
N PHE A 192 29.29 7.93 -27.67
CA PHE A 192 29.42 6.64 -27.01
C PHE A 192 30.57 5.76 -27.48
N THR A 193 31.02 4.85 -26.59
CA THR A 193 32.01 3.82 -26.86
C THR A 193 31.49 2.40 -26.61
N GLY A 194 30.21 2.27 -26.26
CA GLY A 194 29.53 0.99 -26.10
C GLY A 194 29.09 0.37 -27.42
N ASN A 195 28.53 -0.82 -27.40
CA ASN A 195 28.07 -1.53 -28.59
C ASN A 195 26.62 -1.07 -28.95
N LEU A 196 26.43 -0.57 -30.19
CA LEU A 196 25.09 -0.25 -30.69
C LEU A 196 24.32 -1.53 -31.00
N THR A 197 23.13 -1.68 -30.49
CA THR A 197 22.25 -2.84 -30.68
C THR A 197 20.88 -2.42 -31.16
N GLU A 198 20.38 -3.06 -32.24
CA GLU A 198 19.04 -2.84 -32.74
C GLU A 198 18.01 -3.70 -31.98
N THR A 199 16.89 -3.10 -31.56
CA THR A 199 15.78 -3.78 -30.92
C THR A 199 14.47 -3.00 -31.08
N GLU A 200 13.41 -3.66 -31.53
CA GLU A 200 12.11 -3.05 -31.76
C GLU A 200 11.47 -2.46 -30.49
N SER A 201 11.96 -2.85 -29.31
CA SER A 201 11.43 -2.40 -28.03
C SER A 201 12.05 -1.08 -27.53
N ALA A 202 13.14 -0.61 -28.15
CA ALA A 202 13.74 0.70 -27.84
C ALA A 202 12.93 1.82 -28.48
N SER A 203 13.04 3.04 -27.97
CA SER A 203 12.26 4.22 -28.40
C SER A 203 12.43 4.55 -29.87
N GLU A 204 13.69 4.51 -30.36
CA GLU A 204 14.05 4.73 -31.79
C GLU A 204 14.59 3.45 -32.46
N GLY A 205 14.28 2.27 -31.87
CA GLY A 205 14.68 0.97 -32.39
C GLY A 205 16.13 0.58 -32.12
N LYS A 206 16.86 1.35 -31.31
CA LYS A 206 18.26 1.14 -30.99
C LYS A 206 18.56 1.39 -29.53
N MET A 207 19.62 0.80 -29.03
CA MET A 207 20.16 1.04 -27.70
C MET A 207 21.68 0.92 -27.69
N VAL A 208 22.33 1.57 -26.74
CA VAL A 208 23.79 1.44 -26.54
C VAL A 208 24.04 0.51 -25.35
N MET A 209 24.81 -0.56 -25.59
CA MET A 209 25.22 -1.53 -24.56
C MET A 209 26.43 -1.04 -23.80
N LEU A 210 26.33 -0.99 -22.49
CA LEU A 210 27.43 -0.83 -21.55
C LEU A 210 27.75 -2.22 -21.02
N ASP A 211 28.64 -2.96 -21.71
CA ASP A 211 28.86 -4.40 -21.50
C ASP A 211 30.34 -4.78 -21.32
N HIS A 212 31.23 -3.82 -21.32
CA HIS A 212 32.67 -4.02 -21.13
C HIS A 212 33.37 -2.79 -20.55
N ASP A 213 34.54 -2.97 -19.99
CA ASP A 213 35.37 -1.88 -19.45
C ASP A 213 35.66 -0.82 -20.51
N GLY A 214 35.35 0.43 -20.17
CA GLY A 214 35.49 1.57 -21.08
C GLY A 214 34.22 1.88 -21.89
N ALA A 215 33.19 1.04 -21.88
CA ALA A 215 31.90 1.36 -22.48
C ALA A 215 31.23 2.51 -21.73
N LYS A 216 30.80 3.55 -22.44
CA LYS A 216 30.14 4.72 -21.89
C LYS A 216 29.23 5.40 -22.91
N VAL A 217 28.28 6.19 -22.41
CA VAL A 217 27.45 7.13 -23.17
C VAL A 217 27.62 8.51 -22.53
N THR A 218 27.94 9.54 -23.32
CA THR A 218 28.15 10.90 -22.85
C THR A 218 27.16 11.84 -23.53
N TYR A 219 26.27 12.40 -22.75
CA TYR A 219 25.33 13.42 -23.19
C TYR A 219 25.90 14.82 -22.92
N THR A 220 25.66 15.74 -23.84
CA THR A 220 25.96 17.18 -23.64
C THR A 220 24.64 17.92 -23.49
N TYR A 221 24.42 18.53 -22.31
CA TYR A 221 23.22 19.26 -21.99
C TYR A 221 23.53 20.72 -21.65
N THR A 222 22.91 21.65 -22.39
CA THR A 222 23.20 23.10 -22.22
C THR A 222 22.07 23.79 -21.48
N VAL A 223 22.41 24.56 -20.46
CA VAL A 223 21.46 25.37 -19.70
C VAL A 223 21.84 26.86 -19.72
N PRO A 224 20.87 27.78 -19.79
CA PRO A 224 21.10 29.24 -19.86
C PRO A 224 21.56 29.85 -18.55
N ALA A 225 21.30 29.17 -17.43
CA ALA A 225 21.71 29.58 -16.08
C ALA A 225 21.98 28.32 -15.25
N GLU A 226 22.67 28.47 -14.11
CA GLU A 226 22.81 27.37 -13.16
C GLU A 226 21.41 26.93 -12.71
N THR A 227 21.16 25.63 -12.78
CA THR A 227 19.84 25.05 -12.47
C THR A 227 19.96 23.62 -11.97
N ARG A 228 18.98 23.17 -11.22
CA ARG A 228 18.84 21.76 -10.81
C ARG A 228 17.96 21.01 -11.78
N LYS A 229 18.32 19.79 -12.07
CA LYS A 229 17.57 18.87 -12.93
C LYS A 229 17.47 17.51 -12.28
N VAL A 230 16.40 16.79 -12.61
CA VAL A 230 16.19 15.42 -12.20
C VAL A 230 16.37 14.54 -13.41
N LEU A 231 17.20 13.50 -13.27
CA LEU A 231 17.55 12.58 -14.34
C LEU A 231 16.86 11.23 -14.12
N PHE A 232 16.34 10.65 -15.21
CA PHE A 232 15.87 9.28 -15.26
C PHE A 232 16.51 8.57 -16.45
N LEU A 233 16.80 7.27 -16.29
CA LEU A 233 17.27 6.42 -17.38
C LEU A 233 16.16 5.51 -17.86
N ARG A 234 15.99 5.37 -19.17
CA ARG A 234 15.30 4.22 -19.74
C ARG A 234 16.35 3.21 -20.18
N TYR A 235 16.26 2.01 -19.66
CA TYR A 235 17.31 1.02 -19.74
C TYR A 235 16.75 -0.41 -19.74
N THR A 236 17.61 -1.36 -20.12
CA THR A 236 17.42 -2.78 -19.87
C THR A 236 18.64 -3.34 -19.15
N ALA A 237 18.46 -4.26 -18.21
CA ALA A 237 19.53 -4.96 -17.51
C ALA A 237 18.99 -6.30 -16.99
N THR A 238 19.78 -7.37 -17.08
CA THR A 238 19.41 -8.69 -16.56
C THR A 238 20.09 -9.01 -15.23
N ALA A 239 21.15 -8.26 -14.90
CA ALA A 239 21.85 -8.43 -13.63
C ALA A 239 20.99 -7.88 -12.47
N ARG A 240 21.02 -8.58 -11.36
CA ARG A 240 20.42 -8.13 -10.11
C ARG A 240 21.16 -6.88 -9.64
N ARG A 241 20.44 -5.78 -9.40
CA ARG A 241 21.00 -4.49 -8.96
C ARG A 241 22.12 -4.00 -9.86
N ALA A 242 21.86 -3.95 -11.15
CA ALA A 242 22.82 -3.46 -12.11
C ALA A 242 23.31 -2.05 -11.75
N ARG A 243 24.62 -1.83 -11.87
CA ARG A 243 25.25 -0.56 -11.53
C ARG A 243 25.67 0.18 -12.78
N VAL A 244 25.43 1.48 -12.80
CA VAL A 244 25.95 2.39 -13.80
C VAL A 244 26.71 3.51 -13.09
N ALA A 245 27.92 3.82 -13.55
CA ALA A 245 28.67 4.94 -13.02
C ALA A 245 28.21 6.22 -13.73
N LEU A 246 27.85 7.25 -12.98
CA LEU A 246 27.50 8.58 -13.50
C LEU A 246 28.57 9.59 -13.13
N THR A 247 29.00 10.38 -14.10
CA THR A 247 29.80 11.58 -13.85
C THR A 247 29.13 12.81 -14.48
N LEU A 248 29.18 13.92 -13.76
CA LEU A 248 28.76 15.23 -14.24
C LEU A 248 29.99 16.14 -14.30
N ASN A 249 30.37 16.59 -15.50
CA ASN A 249 31.53 17.41 -15.72
C ASN A 249 32.82 16.79 -15.10
N GLY A 250 32.95 15.47 -15.19
CA GLY A 250 34.07 14.69 -14.67
C GLY A 250 34.02 14.39 -13.16
N ARG A 251 32.99 14.86 -12.42
CA ARG A 251 32.78 14.53 -11.00
C ARG A 251 31.82 13.37 -10.87
N SER A 252 32.14 12.37 -10.04
CA SER A 252 31.25 11.25 -9.75
C SER A 252 29.98 11.72 -9.03
N ILE A 253 28.84 11.20 -9.48
CA ILE A 253 27.50 11.41 -8.88
C ILE A 253 27.01 10.03 -8.41
N PRO A 254 26.58 9.90 -7.16
CA PRO A 254 25.97 8.67 -6.68
C PRO A 254 24.70 8.32 -7.47
N THR A 255 24.54 7.06 -7.85
CA THR A 255 23.35 6.52 -8.51
C THR A 255 22.80 5.35 -7.71
N ALA A 256 21.49 5.21 -7.65
CA ALA A 256 20.87 4.01 -7.11
C ALA A 256 21.05 2.83 -8.08
N PRO A 257 21.17 1.59 -7.58
CA PRO A 257 21.16 0.40 -8.42
C PRO A 257 19.90 0.32 -9.29
N LEU A 258 20.06 -0.17 -10.51
CA LEU A 258 18.97 -0.34 -11.46
C LEU A 258 18.31 -1.71 -11.24
N HIS A 259 16.99 -1.77 -11.38
CA HIS A 259 16.24 -3.02 -11.26
C HIS A 259 16.42 -3.91 -12.48
N PRO A 260 16.37 -5.26 -12.33
CA PRO A 260 16.51 -6.17 -13.46
C PRO A 260 15.24 -6.10 -14.34
N ALA A 261 15.43 -6.07 -15.63
CA ALA A 261 14.40 -6.38 -16.62
C ALA A 261 14.33 -7.89 -16.84
N ASN A 262 13.15 -8.41 -17.18
CA ASN A 262 12.98 -9.87 -17.42
C ASN A 262 13.78 -10.38 -18.63
N SER A 263 14.20 -9.51 -19.53
CA SER A 263 15.07 -9.79 -20.66
C SER A 263 15.66 -8.49 -21.20
N LEU A 264 16.71 -8.59 -22.02
CA LEU A 264 17.29 -7.44 -22.74
C LEU A 264 16.33 -6.80 -23.77
N LYS A 265 15.14 -7.37 -23.98
CA LYS A 265 14.08 -6.79 -24.83
C LYS A 265 13.08 -5.96 -24.04
N ASN A 266 13.14 -5.98 -22.72
CA ASN A 266 12.24 -5.25 -21.85
C ASN A 266 12.94 -4.04 -21.26
N PHE A 267 12.35 -2.87 -21.45
CA PHE A 267 12.91 -1.62 -20.93
C PHE A 267 12.15 -1.14 -19.69
N LEU A 268 12.91 -0.66 -18.73
CA LEU A 268 12.42 -0.03 -17.50
C LEU A 268 12.91 1.42 -17.44
N THR A 269 12.14 2.28 -16.79
CA THR A 269 12.64 3.59 -16.37
C THR A 269 13.18 3.49 -14.95
N SER A 270 14.34 4.11 -14.69
CA SER A 270 14.93 4.11 -13.35
C SER A 270 13.92 4.67 -12.32
N ARG A 271 13.73 3.91 -11.25
CA ARG A 271 12.75 4.27 -10.20
C ARG A 271 13.25 5.39 -9.30
N SER A 272 14.56 5.48 -9.10
CA SER A 272 15.18 6.51 -8.30
C SER A 272 15.57 7.69 -9.16
N ALA A 273 15.08 8.87 -8.79
CA ALA A 273 15.46 10.12 -9.41
C ALA A 273 16.90 10.50 -9.02
N THR A 274 17.72 10.92 -9.98
CA THR A 274 19.05 11.44 -9.71
C THR A 274 19.03 12.96 -9.84
N LEU A 275 19.18 13.68 -8.74
CA LEU A 275 19.26 15.14 -8.73
C LEU A 275 20.67 15.61 -9.09
N VAL A 276 20.78 16.51 -10.04
CA VAL A 276 22.04 17.13 -10.47
C VAL A 276 21.94 18.65 -10.51
N THR A 277 23.03 19.34 -10.17
CA THR A 277 23.16 20.79 -10.37
C THR A 277 23.98 21.05 -11.61
N LEU A 278 23.33 21.57 -12.66
CA LEU A 278 23.97 21.91 -13.93
C LEU A 278 24.46 23.36 -13.88
N LYS A 279 25.70 23.61 -14.30
CA LYS A 279 26.27 24.94 -14.41
C LYS A 279 25.81 25.65 -15.69
N LYS A 280 25.77 26.96 -15.70
CA LYS A 280 25.51 27.74 -16.92
C LYS A 280 26.43 27.30 -18.07
N GLY A 281 25.86 27.04 -19.24
CA GLY A 281 26.57 26.57 -20.42
C GLY A 281 26.41 25.05 -20.61
N ALA A 282 27.32 24.45 -21.38
CA ALA A 282 27.32 23.02 -21.66
C ALA A 282 27.79 22.21 -20.45
N ASN A 283 27.06 21.13 -20.14
CA ASN A 283 27.39 20.14 -19.11
C ASN A 283 27.49 18.77 -19.74
N THR A 284 28.47 17.96 -19.31
CA THR A 284 28.66 16.58 -19.78
C THR A 284 28.17 15.60 -18.72
N LEU A 285 27.21 14.75 -19.10
CA LEU A 285 26.65 13.69 -18.28
C LEU A 285 27.11 12.36 -18.88
N THR A 286 28.03 11.65 -18.20
CA THR A 286 28.58 10.39 -18.71
C THR A 286 28.13 9.23 -17.87
N PHE A 287 27.43 8.29 -18.50
CA PHE A 287 27.05 6.99 -17.93
C PHE A 287 28.04 5.93 -18.46
N ALA A 288 28.66 5.19 -17.55
CA ALA A 288 29.70 4.24 -17.89
C ALA A 288 29.47 2.87 -17.27
N TYR A 289 30.00 1.84 -17.89
CA TYR A 289 30.02 0.47 -17.37
C TYR A 289 30.61 0.43 -15.96
N ALA A 290 29.97 -0.30 -15.07
CA ALA A 290 30.37 -0.41 -13.65
C ALA A 290 30.33 -1.86 -13.15
N GLY A 291 30.61 -2.82 -14.05
CA GLY A 291 30.67 -4.25 -13.75
C GLY A 291 29.46 -5.05 -14.21
N ASP A 292 28.33 -4.37 -14.55
CA ASP A 292 27.11 -5.02 -14.99
C ASP A 292 26.71 -4.58 -16.40
N THR A 293 26.19 -5.51 -17.21
CA THR A 293 25.71 -5.23 -18.56
C THR A 293 24.37 -4.50 -18.52
N ILE A 294 24.32 -3.30 -19.12
CA ILE A 294 23.15 -2.45 -19.23
C ILE A 294 22.96 -2.04 -20.69
N GLY A 295 21.76 -2.19 -21.25
CA GLY A 295 21.36 -1.55 -22.49
C GLY A 295 20.69 -0.22 -22.16
N LEU A 296 21.28 0.89 -22.59
CA LEU A 296 20.76 2.23 -22.39
C LEU A 296 19.98 2.68 -23.61
N ASP A 297 18.71 3.02 -23.43
CA ASP A 297 17.81 3.50 -24.47
C ASP A 297 17.91 5.03 -24.55
N TYR A 298 17.49 5.73 -23.49
CA TYR A 298 17.62 7.18 -23.43
C TYR A 298 17.83 7.72 -22.01
N LEU A 299 18.35 8.94 -21.94
CA LEU A 299 18.35 9.79 -20.76
C LEU A 299 17.14 10.74 -20.82
N GLN A 300 16.35 10.79 -19.77
CA GLN A 300 15.29 11.79 -19.60
C GLN A 300 15.74 12.86 -18.60
N VAL A 301 15.81 14.12 -19.05
CA VAL A 301 16.10 15.27 -18.20
C VAL A 301 14.79 15.93 -17.84
N ALA A 302 14.32 15.72 -16.62
CA ALA A 302 13.03 16.21 -16.17
C ALA A 302 13.08 17.74 -15.94
N ALA A 303 12.04 18.43 -16.38
CA ALA A 303 11.83 19.84 -16.03
C ALA A 303 11.64 19.93 -14.51
N SER A 304 12.41 20.80 -13.85
CA SER A 304 12.39 21.00 -12.42
C SER A 304 12.52 22.47 -12.09
N GLU A 305 11.89 22.85 -10.99
CA GLU A 305 11.90 24.21 -10.45
C GLU A 305 12.11 24.17 -8.95
N LEU A 306 12.75 25.21 -8.40
CA LEU A 306 12.78 25.41 -6.96
C LEU A 306 11.36 25.78 -6.50
N TYR A 307 10.90 25.09 -5.48
CA TYR A 307 9.64 25.34 -4.81
C TYR A 307 9.92 25.84 -3.41
N HIS A 308 9.39 27.02 -3.08
CA HIS A 308 9.52 27.62 -1.77
C HIS A 308 8.18 27.52 -1.05
N PRO A 309 7.96 26.50 -0.21
CA PRO A 309 6.68 26.28 0.47
C PRO A 309 6.26 27.48 1.34
N GLU A 310 7.22 28.23 1.89
CA GLU A 310 6.98 29.43 2.67
C GLU A 310 6.39 30.60 1.84
N CYS A 311 6.54 30.55 0.52
CA CYS A 311 6.01 31.56 -0.40
C CYS A 311 4.70 31.15 -1.05
N ALA A 312 4.25 29.92 -0.85
CA ALA A 312 3.03 29.40 -1.46
C ALA A 312 1.85 29.65 -0.51
N GLU A 313 0.81 30.28 -1.03
CA GLU A 313 -0.44 30.41 -0.30
C GLU A 313 -1.21 29.09 -0.30
N ASP A 314 -1.89 28.79 0.82
CA ASP A 314 -2.80 27.66 0.92
C ASP A 314 -4.16 28.02 0.29
N TYR A 315 -4.41 27.47 -0.89
CA TYR A 315 -5.69 27.61 -1.60
C TYR A 315 -6.64 26.42 -1.37
N SER A 316 -6.27 25.45 -0.54
CA SER A 316 -7.13 24.33 -0.25
C SER A 316 -8.46 24.82 0.35
N ASN A 317 -9.57 24.34 -0.21
CA ASN A 317 -10.93 24.71 0.14
C ASN A 317 -11.40 26.11 -0.25
N ASP A 318 -10.65 26.82 -1.07
CA ASP A 318 -11.08 28.11 -1.54
C ASP A 318 -11.69 28.04 -2.94
N TYR A 319 -12.72 28.85 -3.13
CA TYR A 319 -13.12 29.24 -4.47
C TYR A 319 -12.22 30.38 -4.93
N CYS A 320 -11.66 30.23 -6.11
CA CYS A 320 -10.70 31.16 -6.67
C CYS A 320 -11.11 31.65 -8.04
N GLN A 321 -10.61 32.83 -8.40
CA GLN A 321 -10.55 33.29 -9.77
C GLN A 321 -9.10 33.37 -10.21
N ILE A 322 -8.80 32.94 -11.44
CA ILE A 322 -7.45 32.98 -12.00
C ILE A 322 -7.46 33.95 -13.19
N SER A 323 -6.66 34.98 -13.13
CA SER A 323 -6.53 35.97 -14.22
C SER A 323 -5.13 36.01 -14.80
N ASN A 324 -5.03 36.25 -16.11
CA ASN A 324 -3.76 36.38 -16.81
C ASN A 324 -3.20 37.81 -16.70
N LYS A 325 -1.92 37.96 -16.36
CA LYS A 325 -1.27 39.26 -16.18
C LYS A 325 -1.27 40.11 -17.46
N HIS A 326 -1.02 39.51 -18.60
CA HIS A 326 -0.94 40.22 -19.89
C HIS A 326 -2.30 40.77 -20.34
N SER A 327 -3.35 39.95 -20.29
CA SER A 327 -4.66 40.36 -20.85
C SER A 327 -5.63 40.89 -19.81
N GLY A 328 -5.37 40.69 -18.51
CA GLY A 328 -6.31 40.99 -17.41
C GLY A 328 -7.61 40.16 -17.48
N ARG A 329 -7.65 39.12 -18.35
CA ARG A 329 -8.81 38.27 -18.52
C ARG A 329 -8.77 37.07 -17.59
N TYR A 330 -9.95 36.55 -17.25
CA TYR A 330 -10.15 35.48 -16.28
C TYR A 330 -10.32 34.13 -16.98
N LEU A 331 -9.70 33.12 -16.41
CA LEU A 331 -9.92 31.74 -16.80
C LEU A 331 -11.42 31.43 -16.68
N THR A 332 -12.01 31.08 -17.80
CA THR A 332 -13.44 30.84 -17.94
C THR A 332 -13.68 29.46 -18.53
N ILE A 333 -14.48 28.70 -17.84
CA ILE A 333 -14.77 27.31 -18.18
C ILE A 333 -16.22 27.21 -18.63
N GLY A 334 -16.43 27.16 -19.94
CA GLY A 334 -17.74 26.97 -20.52
C GLY A 334 -18.08 25.49 -20.63
N LEU A 335 -19.09 25.04 -19.89
CA LEU A 335 -19.64 23.69 -20.07
C LEU A 335 -20.59 23.69 -21.30
N HIS A 336 -20.22 22.93 -22.30
CA HIS A 336 -21.19 22.56 -23.35
C HIS A 336 -21.71 21.15 -22.98
N PRO A 337 -23.05 20.97 -22.84
CA PRO A 337 -23.60 19.70 -22.34
C PRO A 337 -23.30 18.48 -23.21
N ASP A 338 -22.97 18.69 -24.49
CA ASP A 338 -22.89 17.63 -25.50
C ASP A 338 -21.54 17.50 -26.22
N SER A 339 -20.48 18.23 -25.81
CA SER A 339 -19.18 18.15 -26.49
C SER A 339 -17.99 18.10 -25.54
N LEU A 340 -17.31 16.96 -25.48
CA LEU A 340 -15.96 16.78 -24.93
C LEU A 340 -14.95 16.72 -26.09
N PRO A 341 -13.78 17.35 -26.01
CA PRO A 341 -13.25 18.15 -24.89
C PRO A 341 -13.73 19.63 -24.93
N CYS A 342 -14.04 20.17 -23.74
CA CYS A 342 -14.32 21.60 -23.59
C CYS A 342 -13.01 22.37 -23.56
N VAL A 343 -12.88 23.39 -24.42
CA VAL A 343 -11.69 24.25 -24.41
C VAL A 343 -11.86 25.32 -23.32
N ALA A 344 -10.89 25.39 -22.40
CA ALA A 344 -10.81 26.49 -21.45
C ALA A 344 -10.39 27.79 -22.19
N THR A 345 -11.04 28.89 -21.86
CA THR A 345 -10.82 30.20 -22.51
C THR A 345 -10.58 31.31 -21.49
N LEU A 346 -10.08 32.46 -21.97
CA LEU A 346 -9.97 33.65 -21.14
C LEU A 346 -11.03 34.70 -21.60
N LYS A 347 -11.86 35.16 -20.67
CA LYS A 347 -12.87 36.20 -20.90
C LYS A 347 -12.71 37.37 -19.92
N ARG A 348 -13.36 38.47 -20.29
CA ARG A 348 -13.46 39.62 -19.36
C ARG A 348 -14.19 39.17 -18.10
N PHE A 349 -13.86 39.80 -16.99
CA PHE A 349 -14.56 39.57 -15.72
C PHE A 349 -16.06 39.91 -15.88
N VAL A 350 -16.89 39.01 -15.36
CA VAL A 350 -18.35 39.22 -15.27
C VAL A 350 -18.74 38.87 -13.81
N GLU A 351 -19.31 39.84 -13.13
CA GLU A 351 -19.73 39.64 -11.75
C GLU A 351 -20.84 38.57 -11.66
N GLY A 352 -20.67 37.58 -10.79
CA GLY A 352 -21.62 36.46 -10.62
C GLY A 352 -21.50 35.37 -11.68
N ASP A 353 -20.60 35.44 -12.61
CA ASP A 353 -20.36 34.35 -13.60
C ASP A 353 -19.67 33.15 -12.93
N SER A 354 -20.47 32.11 -12.66
CA SER A 354 -19.99 30.87 -12.05
C SER A 354 -18.96 30.11 -12.94
N THR A 355 -18.90 30.39 -14.23
CA THR A 355 -17.90 29.80 -15.13
C THR A 355 -16.49 30.36 -14.92
N GLN A 356 -16.36 31.47 -14.20
CA GLN A 356 -15.10 32.09 -13.79
C GLN A 356 -14.71 31.76 -12.33
N LEU A 357 -15.53 30.95 -11.65
CA LEU A 357 -15.26 30.51 -10.29
C LEU A 357 -14.69 29.10 -10.31
N LEU A 358 -13.50 28.91 -9.78
CA LEU A 358 -12.72 27.67 -9.82
C LEU A 358 -12.51 27.13 -8.41
N ARG A 359 -12.43 25.83 -8.30
CA ARG A 359 -12.02 25.12 -7.09
C ARG A 359 -10.59 24.61 -7.28
N LEU A 360 -9.74 24.86 -6.30
CA LEU A 360 -8.37 24.36 -6.28
C LEU A 360 -8.29 23.15 -5.33
N ASP A 361 -8.17 21.96 -5.90
CA ASP A 361 -8.08 20.71 -5.18
C ASP A 361 -6.60 20.34 -5.00
N TYR A 362 -6.12 20.30 -3.76
CA TYR A 362 -4.76 19.87 -3.50
C TYR A 362 -4.59 18.38 -3.83
N LYS A 363 -3.61 18.05 -4.67
CA LYS A 363 -3.36 16.69 -5.21
C LYS A 363 -2.05 16.09 -4.71
N GLY A 364 -1.45 16.69 -3.69
CA GLY A 364 -0.16 16.27 -3.15
C GLY A 364 1.03 16.81 -3.94
N TYR A 365 2.20 16.76 -3.30
CA TYR A 365 3.47 17.17 -3.91
C TYR A 365 3.45 18.59 -4.52
N ALA A 366 2.95 19.55 -3.76
CA ALA A 366 2.76 20.93 -4.22
C ALA A 366 1.93 21.05 -5.52
N CYS A 367 1.13 20.06 -5.84
CA CYS A 367 0.28 20.02 -7.04
C CYS A 367 -1.17 20.29 -6.71
N TRP A 368 -1.84 20.96 -7.64
CA TRP A 368 -3.24 21.33 -7.57
C TRP A 368 -4.00 20.81 -8.77
N GLY A 369 -5.22 20.33 -8.55
CA GLY A 369 -6.22 20.23 -9.60
C GLY A 369 -6.95 21.57 -9.71
N ILE A 370 -7.20 22.05 -10.90
CA ILE A 370 -8.01 23.25 -11.17
C ILE A 370 -9.36 22.77 -11.68
N SER A 371 -10.37 22.77 -10.82
CA SER A 371 -11.67 22.17 -11.08
C SER A 371 -12.76 23.23 -11.20
N VAL A 372 -13.86 22.86 -11.85
CA VAL A 372 -15.06 23.72 -12.00
C VAL A 372 -15.86 23.73 -10.71
N CYS A 373 -16.46 24.87 -10.37
CA CYS A 373 -17.29 25.05 -9.17
C CYS A 373 -18.78 24.72 -9.37
N TYR A 374 -19.12 23.82 -10.29
CA TYR A 374 -20.50 23.37 -10.43
C TYR A 374 -20.81 22.24 -9.44
N PRO A 375 -21.99 22.22 -8.80
CA PRO A 375 -22.44 21.06 -8.07
C PRO A 375 -22.43 19.82 -8.96
N ASP A 376 -21.89 18.72 -8.46
CA ASP A 376 -21.77 17.42 -9.15
C ASP A 376 -20.88 17.39 -10.42
N SER A 377 -20.06 18.43 -10.67
CA SER A 377 -19.11 18.42 -11.77
C SER A 377 -17.78 17.81 -11.33
N ASP A 378 -17.34 16.78 -12.04
CA ASP A 378 -16.03 16.12 -11.88
C ASP A 378 -14.99 16.58 -12.92
N PHE A 379 -15.21 17.71 -13.61
CA PHE A 379 -14.31 18.24 -14.64
C PHE A 379 -13.17 19.07 -14.04
N CYS A 380 -11.96 18.82 -14.52
CA CYS A 380 -10.76 19.59 -14.18
C CYS A 380 -9.94 19.98 -15.41
N LEU A 381 -9.08 20.99 -15.21
CA LEU A 381 -8.17 21.49 -16.24
C LEU A 381 -7.07 20.47 -16.54
N GLU A 382 -6.84 20.17 -17.82
CA GLU A 382 -5.78 19.24 -18.23
C GLU A 382 -5.05 19.71 -19.48
N THR A 383 -3.86 19.15 -19.71
CA THR A 383 -3.29 19.15 -21.07
C THR A 383 -3.96 18.06 -21.89
N GLU A 384 -4.60 18.45 -22.99
CA GLU A 384 -5.39 17.54 -23.81
C GLU A 384 -4.59 16.32 -24.27
N TYR A 385 -5.18 15.12 -24.12
CA TYR A 385 -4.58 13.83 -24.51
C TYR A 385 -3.20 13.56 -23.88
N CYS A 386 -2.94 14.07 -22.68
CA CYS A 386 -1.62 13.99 -22.00
C CYS A 386 -0.47 14.50 -22.91
N SER A 387 -0.74 15.49 -23.77
CA SER A 387 0.26 16.02 -24.68
C SER A 387 1.40 16.71 -23.93
N VAL A 388 2.62 16.43 -24.35
CA VAL A 388 3.84 17.07 -23.86
C VAL A 388 4.46 18.05 -24.88
N LYS A 389 3.74 18.29 -25.98
CA LYS A 389 4.21 19.15 -27.08
C LYS A 389 3.97 20.63 -26.77
N TYR A 390 4.81 21.49 -27.35
CA TYR A 390 4.64 22.95 -27.29
C TYR A 390 3.38 23.38 -28.04
N ASN A 391 2.73 24.42 -27.54
CA ASN A 391 1.45 24.93 -28.04
C ASN A 391 0.29 23.94 -27.98
N SER A 392 0.40 22.85 -27.23
CA SER A 392 -0.73 21.95 -27.01
C SER A 392 -1.85 22.66 -26.26
N PRO A 393 -3.12 22.47 -26.68
CA PRO A 393 -4.25 23.04 -25.97
C PRO A 393 -4.34 22.55 -24.53
N VAL A 394 -4.84 23.44 -23.66
CA VAL A 394 -5.23 23.13 -22.29
C VAL A 394 -6.75 23.26 -22.23
N GLY A 395 -7.40 22.16 -21.89
CA GLY A 395 -8.85 22.01 -21.89
C GLY A 395 -9.36 21.39 -20.59
N LEU A 396 -10.55 20.81 -20.67
CA LEU A 396 -11.21 20.16 -19.53
C LEU A 396 -11.48 18.70 -19.83
N TYR A 397 -11.31 17.89 -18.80
CA TYR A 397 -11.71 16.48 -18.84
C TYR A 397 -12.17 16.02 -17.46
N HIS A 398 -12.78 14.83 -17.39
CA HIS A 398 -13.11 14.18 -16.12
C HIS A 398 -11.90 14.08 -15.21
N ALA A 399 -12.07 14.29 -13.91
CA ALA A 399 -11.00 14.27 -12.91
C ALA A 399 -10.52 12.82 -12.66
N LEU A 400 -9.62 12.34 -13.49
CA LEU A 400 -8.99 11.01 -13.40
C LEU A 400 -7.75 10.99 -12.50
N ASN A 401 -7.39 12.13 -11.91
CA ASN A 401 -6.19 12.32 -11.08
C ASN A 401 -4.88 12.04 -11.83
N GLY A 402 -4.86 12.14 -13.15
CA GLY A 402 -3.67 11.99 -13.99
C GLY A 402 -2.63 13.08 -13.72
N SER A 403 -1.37 12.83 -14.08
CA SER A 403 -0.29 13.84 -13.94
C SER A 403 -0.51 15.05 -14.86
N ASN A 404 -1.15 14.87 -16.01
CA ASN A 404 -1.57 15.93 -16.93
C ASN A 404 -2.65 16.86 -16.37
N GLN A 405 -3.33 16.46 -15.29
CA GLN A 405 -4.36 17.22 -14.56
C GLN A 405 -3.83 17.89 -13.30
N LYS A 406 -2.52 17.78 -13.03
CA LYS A 406 -1.86 18.33 -11.84
C LYS A 406 -1.01 19.53 -12.21
N TRP A 407 -1.18 20.63 -11.47
CA TRP A 407 -0.54 21.90 -11.73
C TRP A 407 0.23 22.39 -10.50
N VAL A 408 1.45 22.85 -10.70
CA VAL A 408 2.31 23.42 -9.66
C VAL A 408 2.25 24.95 -9.77
N PHE A 409 1.96 25.62 -8.66
CA PHE A 409 1.94 27.08 -8.58
C PHE A 409 3.27 27.60 -8.03
N LEU A 410 4.06 28.25 -8.88
CA LEU A 410 5.38 28.76 -8.56
C LEU A 410 5.31 30.30 -8.42
N PRO A 411 5.38 30.84 -7.19
CA PRO A 411 5.26 32.28 -6.96
C PRO A 411 6.43 33.03 -7.58
N THR A 412 6.15 34.22 -8.08
CA THR A 412 7.17 35.12 -8.68
C THR A 412 7.61 36.23 -7.76
N GLY A 413 7.03 36.34 -6.56
CA GLY A 413 7.38 37.38 -5.57
C GLY A 413 6.64 38.71 -5.73
N ASP A 414 5.92 38.92 -6.84
CA ASP A 414 5.11 40.12 -7.14
C ASP A 414 3.59 39.87 -7.06
N GLY A 415 3.17 38.76 -6.42
CA GLY A 415 1.77 38.37 -6.26
C GLY A 415 1.23 37.59 -7.47
N HIS A 416 2.08 37.22 -8.41
CA HIS A 416 1.76 36.36 -9.53
C HIS A 416 2.38 34.97 -9.39
N TYR A 417 1.92 34.04 -10.22
CA TYR A 417 2.36 32.66 -10.26
C TYR A 417 2.71 32.24 -11.70
N ARG A 418 3.74 31.41 -11.84
CA ARG A 418 3.92 30.54 -12.99
C ARG A 418 3.17 29.24 -12.68
N ILE A 419 2.35 28.74 -13.60
CA ILE A 419 1.56 27.53 -13.40
C ILE A 419 2.16 26.45 -14.30
N MET A 420 2.87 25.47 -13.69
CA MET A 420 3.56 24.38 -14.40
C MET A 420 2.72 23.09 -14.39
N ASN A 421 2.59 22.45 -15.54
CA ASN A 421 1.97 21.12 -15.60
C ASN A 421 2.90 20.05 -15.07
N LYS A 422 2.42 19.16 -14.20
CA LYS A 422 3.22 18.11 -13.55
C LYS A 422 3.69 17.02 -14.54
N ASP A 423 2.93 16.75 -15.60
CA ASP A 423 3.31 15.74 -16.58
C ASP A 423 4.39 16.25 -17.53
N SER A 424 4.12 17.34 -18.21
CA SER A 424 4.97 17.89 -19.27
C SER A 424 6.12 18.76 -18.76
N GLY A 425 5.98 19.41 -17.59
CA GLY A 425 6.89 20.45 -17.09
C GLY A 425 6.77 21.78 -17.86
N LEU A 426 5.77 21.91 -18.73
CA LEU A 426 5.48 23.14 -19.46
C LEU A 426 4.55 24.06 -18.68
N PHE A 427 4.57 25.33 -19.02
CA PHE A 427 3.83 26.37 -18.30
C PHE A 427 2.57 26.77 -19.04
N LEU A 428 1.50 26.99 -18.26
CA LEU A 428 0.24 27.51 -18.76
C LEU A 428 0.45 28.89 -19.36
N GLU A 429 0.02 29.09 -20.60
CA GLU A 429 0.19 30.33 -21.34
C GLU A 429 -1.12 30.77 -22.00
N ALA A 430 -1.41 32.05 -21.90
CA ALA A 430 -2.49 32.70 -22.64
C ALA A 430 -2.03 33.00 -24.08
N LYS A 431 -2.70 32.41 -25.07
CA LYS A 431 -2.42 32.64 -26.49
C LYS A 431 -3.54 33.50 -27.09
N PRO A 432 -3.25 34.73 -27.51
CA PRO A 432 -4.24 35.61 -28.13
C PRO A 432 -4.81 34.99 -29.45
N VAL A 433 -6.13 34.91 -29.56
CA VAL A 433 -6.83 34.46 -30.77
C VAL A 433 -8.04 35.38 -31.02
N GLY A 434 -7.87 36.42 -31.86
CA GLY A 434 -8.92 37.41 -32.08
C GLY A 434 -9.33 38.17 -30.81
N ASN A 435 -10.62 38.15 -30.48
CA ASN A 435 -11.17 38.80 -29.29
C ASN A 435 -11.16 37.93 -28.01
N THR A 436 -10.69 36.68 -28.11
CA THR A 436 -10.59 35.73 -27.01
C THR A 436 -9.16 35.18 -26.95
N ASP A 437 -8.72 34.81 -25.77
CA ASP A 437 -7.45 34.11 -25.57
C ASP A 437 -7.76 32.65 -25.32
N THR A 438 -6.99 31.75 -25.94
CA THR A 438 -6.98 30.30 -25.65
C THR A 438 -5.85 29.97 -24.70
N LEU A 439 -5.94 28.82 -24.08
CA LEU A 439 -4.92 28.31 -23.20
C LEU A 439 -4.08 27.23 -23.89
N VAL A 440 -2.78 27.38 -23.78
CA VAL A 440 -1.80 26.40 -24.28
C VAL A 440 -0.72 26.17 -23.22
N GLN A 441 0.11 25.18 -23.43
CA GLN A 441 1.32 24.97 -22.61
C GLN A 441 2.58 25.22 -23.44
N ASN A 442 3.57 25.90 -22.85
CA ASN A 442 4.85 26.23 -23.49
C ASN A 442 6.01 26.26 -22.49
N PRO A 443 7.27 26.16 -22.94
CA PRO A 443 8.43 26.47 -22.08
C PRO A 443 8.30 27.87 -21.47
N TYR A 444 8.82 28.05 -20.26
CA TYR A 444 8.82 29.36 -19.61
C TYR A 444 9.69 30.35 -20.39
N THR A 445 9.13 31.47 -20.79
CA THR A 445 9.80 32.52 -21.56
C THR A 445 9.94 33.84 -20.84
N GLY A 446 9.42 33.95 -19.61
CA GLY A 446 9.39 35.19 -18.83
C GLY A 446 8.34 36.22 -19.27
N LYS A 447 7.47 35.91 -20.21
CA LYS A 447 6.43 36.80 -20.70
C LYS A 447 5.24 36.86 -19.74
N ASP A 448 4.58 38.03 -19.69
CA ASP A 448 3.36 38.22 -18.89
C ASP A 448 2.19 37.32 -19.31
N THR A 449 2.22 36.73 -20.54
CA THR A 449 1.25 35.72 -21.00
C THR A 449 1.32 34.43 -20.20
N GLN A 450 2.41 34.17 -19.49
CA GLN A 450 2.64 32.99 -18.63
C GLN A 450 2.54 33.31 -17.13
N LEU A 451 2.14 34.55 -16.78
CA LEU A 451 1.99 34.97 -15.39
C LEU A 451 0.50 35.09 -15.03
N TRP A 452 0.18 34.56 -13.85
CA TRP A 452 -1.21 34.39 -13.41
C TRP A 452 -1.41 34.94 -12.01
N LYS A 453 -2.53 35.63 -11.79
CA LYS A 453 -2.97 36.05 -10.47
C LYS A 453 -4.08 35.13 -9.99
N ILE A 454 -3.99 34.65 -8.76
CA ILE A 454 -4.99 33.80 -8.10
C ILE A 454 -5.66 34.63 -7.02
N GLU A 455 -6.96 34.83 -7.10
CA GLU A 455 -7.76 35.61 -6.15
C GLU A 455 -8.78 34.73 -5.45
N ARG A 456 -8.78 34.73 -4.12
CA ARG A 456 -9.77 34.01 -3.31
C ARG A 456 -11.12 34.73 -3.33
N LYS A 457 -12.21 33.95 -3.44
CA LYS A 457 -13.58 34.46 -3.51
C LYS A 457 -14.50 33.89 -2.43
N GLY A 458 -14.06 32.95 -1.64
CA GLY A 458 -14.82 32.35 -0.54
C GLY A 458 -14.34 30.96 -0.20
N LYS A 459 -14.87 30.40 0.88
CA LYS A 459 -14.54 29.02 1.31
C LYS A 459 -15.57 28.03 0.80
N ASN A 460 -15.11 26.88 0.38
CA ASN A 460 -15.94 25.75 0.07
C ASN A 460 -16.34 25.03 1.38
N PRO A 461 -17.62 25.01 1.78
CA PRO A 461 -18.03 24.41 3.05
C PRO A 461 -17.92 22.87 3.08
N THR A 462 -17.72 22.23 1.95
CA THR A 462 -17.69 20.75 1.84
C THR A 462 -16.31 20.13 2.10
N TYR A 463 -15.26 20.93 2.17
CA TYR A 463 -13.90 20.43 2.45
C TYR A 463 -13.40 20.95 3.80
N SER A 464 -13.13 20.07 4.74
CA SER A 464 -12.39 20.43 5.95
C SER A 464 -10.94 20.73 5.60
N SER A 465 -10.38 21.77 6.23
CA SER A 465 -9.00 22.26 6.04
C SER A 465 -7.93 21.27 6.53
N LEU A 466 -7.87 20.08 5.92
CA LEU A 466 -6.86 19.05 6.25
C LEU A 466 -5.45 19.42 5.74
N PHE A 467 -5.34 20.39 4.85
CA PHE A 467 -4.08 20.69 4.17
C PHE A 467 -3.74 22.18 4.25
N ARG A 468 -2.95 22.55 5.24
CA ARG A 468 -2.19 23.79 5.17
C ARG A 468 -0.87 23.52 4.47
N LEU A 469 -0.52 24.31 3.44
CA LEU A 469 0.83 24.32 2.89
C LEU A 469 1.83 24.55 4.03
N GLY A 470 2.89 23.73 4.09
CA GLY A 470 3.85 23.78 5.19
C GLY A 470 3.46 22.95 6.42
N SER A 471 2.31 22.25 6.41
CA SER A 471 1.99 21.27 7.45
C SER A 471 2.72 19.94 7.23
N ALA A 472 2.88 19.16 8.30
CA ALA A 472 3.47 17.82 8.23
C ALA A 472 2.77 16.93 7.20
N LEU A 473 1.45 17.04 7.08
CA LEU A 473 0.66 16.27 6.12
C LEU A 473 0.94 16.69 4.67
N SER A 474 1.06 18.00 4.40
CA SER A 474 1.43 18.49 3.06
C SER A 474 2.81 18.01 2.64
N GLU A 475 3.75 18.00 3.57
CA GLU A 475 5.11 17.52 3.31
C GLU A 475 5.14 16.02 3.07
N ALA A 476 4.34 15.22 3.79
CA ALA A 476 4.21 13.78 3.56
C ALA A 476 3.78 13.45 2.12
N LEU A 477 2.96 14.30 1.51
CA LEU A 477 2.53 14.11 0.12
C LEU A 477 3.67 14.25 -0.90
N ARG A 478 4.80 14.87 -0.54
CA ARG A 478 6.02 14.84 -1.38
C ARG A 478 6.64 13.45 -1.48
N LEU A 479 6.34 12.57 -0.54
CA LEU A 479 6.86 11.22 -0.53
C LEU A 479 6.08 10.24 -1.43
N PHE A 480 4.97 10.64 -2.05
CA PHE A 480 4.16 9.74 -2.88
C PHE A 480 4.95 9.04 -3.99
N ASP A 481 5.78 9.79 -4.71
CA ASP A 481 6.55 9.22 -5.81
C ASP A 481 7.62 8.22 -5.32
N ILE A 482 8.06 8.36 -4.05
CA ILE A 482 9.05 7.48 -3.43
C ILE A 482 8.35 6.28 -2.79
N THR A 483 7.29 6.51 -2.03
CA THR A 483 6.51 5.44 -1.42
C THR A 483 5.86 4.56 -2.48
N GLY A 484 5.42 5.14 -3.60
CA GLY A 484 4.92 4.43 -4.77
C GLY A 484 5.93 3.51 -5.47
N GLN A 485 7.20 3.55 -5.09
CA GLN A 485 8.23 2.61 -5.57
C GLN A 485 8.25 1.30 -4.78
N PHE A 486 7.54 1.20 -3.68
CA PHE A 486 7.45 -0.02 -2.90
C PHE A 486 6.62 -1.08 -3.63
N GLU A 487 7.12 -2.31 -3.68
CA GLU A 487 6.46 -3.44 -4.35
C GLU A 487 5.89 -4.39 -3.29
N TRP A 488 4.57 -4.39 -3.16
CA TRP A 488 3.90 -5.24 -2.21
C TRP A 488 3.92 -6.72 -2.63
N ILE A 489 4.24 -7.61 -1.69
CA ILE A 489 4.16 -9.07 -1.84
C ILE A 489 3.51 -9.68 -0.61
N GLY A 490 2.64 -10.68 -0.82
CA GLY A 490 1.95 -11.36 0.27
C GLY A 490 2.78 -12.50 0.86
N TYR A 491 3.85 -12.21 1.60
CA TYR A 491 4.60 -13.25 2.31
C TYR A 491 4.42 -13.14 3.83
N GLU A 492 4.53 -14.27 4.51
CA GLU A 492 4.54 -14.31 5.96
C GLU A 492 5.99 -14.21 6.46
N SER A 493 6.27 -13.22 7.28
CA SER A 493 7.56 -13.04 7.93
C SER A 493 7.42 -13.11 9.44
N SER A 494 8.27 -13.90 10.08
CA SER A 494 8.37 -13.95 11.54
C SER A 494 9.31 -12.89 12.13
N LEU A 495 10.07 -12.20 11.29
CA LEU A 495 11.07 -11.22 11.67
C LEU A 495 10.97 -9.99 10.75
N PRO A 496 11.03 -8.77 11.29
CA PRO A 496 11.11 -7.57 10.46
C PRO A 496 12.48 -7.50 9.78
N PRO A 497 12.55 -7.08 8.52
CA PRO A 497 13.82 -6.83 7.84
C PRO A 497 14.55 -5.65 8.50
N ARG A 498 15.88 -5.62 8.35
CA ARG A 498 16.68 -4.46 8.74
C ARG A 498 16.25 -3.23 7.94
N ALA A 499 16.16 -2.06 8.58
CA ALA A 499 15.72 -0.84 7.89
C ALA A 499 16.57 -0.54 6.64
N SER A 500 17.89 -0.76 6.68
CA SER A 500 18.77 -0.62 5.50
C SER A 500 18.40 -1.56 4.36
N SER A 501 18.03 -2.79 4.68
CA SER A 501 17.63 -3.79 3.69
C SER A 501 16.26 -3.46 3.10
N LEU A 502 15.34 -2.99 3.93
CA LEU A 502 14.02 -2.54 3.52
C LEU A 502 14.09 -1.33 2.58
N LEU A 503 14.90 -0.33 2.92
CA LEU A 503 15.11 0.88 2.10
C LEU A 503 15.78 0.55 0.76
N SER A 504 16.66 -0.46 0.72
CA SER A 504 17.30 -0.93 -0.52
C SER A 504 16.38 -1.82 -1.36
N GLY A 505 15.68 -2.77 -0.73
CA GLY A 505 14.85 -3.77 -1.41
C GLY A 505 13.53 -3.21 -1.93
N LYS A 506 12.93 -2.29 -1.19
CA LYS A 506 11.63 -1.65 -1.50
C LYS A 506 10.53 -2.65 -1.85
N THR A 507 10.49 -3.76 -1.14
CA THR A 507 9.50 -4.82 -1.34
C THR A 507 9.16 -5.45 0.00
N GLY A 508 7.94 -5.97 0.14
CA GLY A 508 7.53 -6.62 1.37
C GLY A 508 6.02 -6.70 1.54
N ASN A 509 5.60 -7.08 2.73
CA ASN A 509 4.19 -7.13 3.10
C ASN A 509 3.67 -5.77 3.61
N CYS A 510 2.44 -5.73 4.13
CA CYS A 510 1.82 -4.49 4.63
C CYS A 510 2.58 -3.85 5.80
N ARG A 511 3.24 -4.66 6.64
CA ARG A 511 4.06 -4.15 7.73
C ARG A 511 5.34 -3.50 7.22
N ASP A 512 6.01 -4.15 6.27
CA ASP A 512 7.25 -3.64 5.67
C ASP A 512 6.99 -2.33 4.90
N GLU A 513 5.85 -2.24 4.19
CA GLU A 513 5.40 -1.00 3.53
C GLU A 513 5.19 0.12 4.55
N ALA A 514 4.52 -0.20 5.68
CA ALA A 514 4.28 0.78 6.73
C ALA A 514 5.59 1.27 7.34
N ASP A 515 6.52 0.37 7.67
CA ASP A 515 7.82 0.71 8.23
C ASP A 515 8.66 1.54 7.25
N TYR A 516 8.69 1.16 5.97
CA TYR A 516 9.35 1.92 4.90
C TYR A 516 8.84 3.37 4.83
N THR A 517 7.52 3.55 4.84
CA THR A 517 6.89 4.86 4.79
C THR A 517 7.19 5.69 6.04
N VAL A 518 7.15 5.08 7.22
CA VAL A 518 7.46 5.76 8.48
C VAL A 518 8.91 6.25 8.53
N TYR A 519 9.88 5.44 8.06
CA TYR A 519 11.27 5.90 7.97
C TYR A 519 11.43 7.13 7.07
N LEU A 520 10.80 7.12 5.91
CA LEU A 520 10.81 8.27 5.00
C LEU A 520 10.19 9.52 5.66
N CYS A 521 9.03 9.38 6.30
CA CYS A 521 8.38 10.48 7.01
C CYS A 521 9.27 11.06 8.11
N ARG A 522 9.81 10.20 8.99
CA ARG A 522 10.65 10.64 10.10
C ARG A 522 11.96 11.28 9.65
N SER A 523 12.50 10.92 8.47
CA SER A 523 13.68 11.56 7.90
C SER A 523 13.44 13.03 7.50
N LEU A 524 12.19 13.42 7.32
CA LEU A 524 11.75 14.80 7.05
C LEU A 524 11.18 15.50 8.30
N GLY A 525 11.28 14.89 9.47
CA GLY A 525 10.68 15.43 10.69
C GLY A 525 9.15 15.36 10.72
N ILE A 526 8.54 14.52 9.89
CA ILE A 526 7.10 14.31 9.87
C ILE A 526 6.74 13.30 10.97
N PRO A 527 5.87 13.67 11.94
CA PRO A 527 5.40 12.75 12.96
C PRO A 527 4.63 11.59 12.33
N ALA A 528 5.21 10.39 12.35
CA ALA A 528 4.63 9.22 11.70
C ALA A 528 4.88 7.94 12.50
N THR A 529 3.92 7.04 12.42
CA THR A 529 3.99 5.72 13.05
C THR A 529 3.12 4.71 12.30
N VAL A 530 2.94 3.55 12.91
CA VAL A 530 2.13 2.46 12.35
C VAL A 530 0.90 2.27 13.22
N ASP A 531 -0.27 2.33 12.60
CA ASP A 531 -1.50 1.83 13.18
C ASP A 531 -1.71 0.38 12.71
N PHE A 532 -2.28 -0.46 13.57
CA PHE A 532 -2.51 -1.86 13.23
C PHE A 532 -3.76 -2.43 13.88
N THR A 533 -4.39 -3.39 13.22
CA THR A 533 -5.37 -4.27 13.84
C THR A 533 -4.67 -5.60 14.16
N PRO A 534 -4.73 -6.07 15.42
CA PRO A 534 -4.04 -7.30 15.82
C PRO A 534 -4.58 -8.53 15.11
N HIS A 535 -5.84 -8.48 14.74
CA HIS A 535 -6.53 -9.48 13.94
C HIS A 535 -7.79 -8.88 13.31
N TRP A 536 -8.16 -9.31 12.09
CA TRP A 536 -9.44 -8.94 11.50
C TRP A 536 -10.61 -9.61 12.22
N GLY A 537 -11.73 -8.92 12.36
CA GLY A 537 -12.93 -9.47 12.99
C GLY A 537 -13.67 -10.48 12.11
N ASN A 538 -13.50 -10.44 10.80
CA ASN A 538 -14.23 -11.27 9.84
C ASN A 538 -13.32 -12.02 8.84
N ARG A 539 -12.02 -12.06 9.07
CA ARG A 539 -11.00 -12.72 8.25
C ARG A 539 -9.86 -13.22 9.09
N SER A 540 -9.04 -14.07 8.52
CA SER A 540 -7.73 -14.43 9.08
C SER A 540 -6.74 -13.29 8.96
N ASN A 541 -5.66 -13.37 9.70
CA ASN A 541 -4.53 -12.44 9.70
C ASN A 541 -4.80 -11.07 10.37
N SER A 542 -3.74 -10.32 10.50
CA SER A 542 -3.66 -8.94 10.99
C SER A 542 -3.44 -7.96 9.83
N HIS A 543 -3.39 -6.68 10.15
CA HIS A 543 -2.99 -5.65 9.18
C HIS A 543 -2.30 -4.49 9.87
N ALA A 544 -1.36 -3.88 9.18
CA ALA A 544 -0.66 -2.69 9.63
C ALA A 544 -0.59 -1.67 8.48
N TRP A 545 -0.64 -0.38 8.83
CA TRP A 545 -0.57 0.71 7.87
C TRP A 545 0.12 1.94 8.46
N PRO A 546 0.80 2.75 7.63
CA PRO A 546 1.44 3.96 8.10
C PRO A 546 0.41 5.06 8.35
N VAL A 547 0.68 5.88 9.35
CA VAL A 547 -0.14 7.06 9.67
C VAL A 547 0.74 8.29 9.93
N ILE A 548 0.25 9.45 9.52
CA ILE A 548 0.78 10.75 9.89
C ILE A 548 0.04 11.20 11.15
N VAL A 549 0.77 11.50 12.20
CA VAL A 549 0.19 12.01 13.46
C VAL A 549 0.06 13.53 13.36
N LEU A 550 -1.13 14.03 13.64
CA LEU A 550 -1.44 15.47 13.62
C LEU A 550 -1.15 16.12 14.97
N SER A 551 -1.13 17.45 15.01
CA SER A 551 -0.83 18.21 16.22
C SER A 551 -1.83 18.02 17.37
N ASP A 552 -3.05 17.57 17.08
CA ASP A 552 -4.05 17.19 18.08
C ASP A 552 -3.91 15.74 18.60
N GLY A 553 -2.86 15.03 18.18
CA GLY A 553 -2.58 13.63 18.54
C GLY A 553 -3.37 12.60 17.73
N LYS A 554 -4.36 13.00 16.93
CA LYS A 554 -5.05 12.10 15.99
C LYS A 554 -4.16 11.79 14.81
N ALA A 555 -4.50 10.75 14.07
CA ALA A 555 -3.71 10.38 12.91
C ALA A 555 -4.54 10.20 11.64
N THR A 556 -3.86 10.41 10.51
CA THR A 556 -4.41 10.16 9.19
C THR A 556 -3.63 9.05 8.51
N PRO A 557 -4.29 7.96 8.05
CA PRO A 557 -3.65 6.92 7.26
C PRO A 557 -3.00 7.50 6.00
N PHE A 558 -1.81 6.99 5.68
CA PHE A 558 -1.01 7.44 4.54
C PHE A 558 -0.52 6.23 3.74
N TYR A 559 -1.33 5.80 2.79
CA TYR A 559 -1.02 4.65 1.93
C TYR A 559 -0.28 5.05 0.67
N MET A 560 0.51 4.12 0.17
CA MET A 560 1.17 4.17 -1.13
C MET A 560 0.18 4.49 -2.26
N GLY A 561 0.39 5.62 -2.95
CA GLY A 561 -0.41 6.01 -4.12
C GLY A 561 -1.86 6.43 -3.87
N CYS A 562 -2.30 6.51 -2.60
CA CYS A 562 -3.65 6.93 -2.23
C CYS A 562 -3.62 8.25 -1.44
N ALA A 563 -4.51 9.19 -1.75
CA ALA A 563 -4.67 10.38 -0.92
C ALA A 563 -5.18 9.99 0.48
N PRO A 564 -4.75 10.66 1.55
CA PRO A 564 -5.15 10.31 2.92
C PRO A 564 -6.65 10.19 3.15
N ALA A 565 -7.45 11.02 2.45
CA ALA A 565 -8.92 10.98 2.54
C ALA A 565 -9.54 9.72 1.91
N ASP A 566 -8.88 9.08 0.94
CA ASP A 566 -9.43 7.94 0.20
C ASP A 566 -9.18 6.60 0.91
N THR A 567 -8.23 6.55 1.83
CA THR A 567 -7.82 5.32 2.52
C THR A 567 -8.83 4.80 3.53
N VAL A 568 -9.68 5.65 4.09
CA VAL A 568 -10.74 5.25 5.02
C VAL A 568 -11.76 4.35 4.32
N HIS A 569 -11.97 4.51 3.01
CA HIS A 569 -12.95 3.76 2.23
C HIS A 569 -12.45 2.41 1.72
N TYR A 570 -11.15 2.21 1.60
CA TYR A 570 -10.57 1.01 0.94
C TYR A 570 -10.86 -0.31 1.67
N TYR A 571 -11.11 -0.28 3.00
CA TYR A 571 -11.32 -1.48 3.83
C TYR A 571 -12.67 -1.53 4.55
N HIS A 572 -13.73 -0.97 3.99
CA HIS A 572 -15.06 -1.04 4.61
C HIS A 572 -15.56 -2.47 4.84
N SER A 573 -15.17 -3.42 4.00
CA SER A 573 -15.52 -4.83 4.15
C SER A 573 -14.68 -5.57 5.21
N TYR A 574 -13.51 -5.00 5.61
CA TYR A 574 -12.62 -5.59 6.62
C TYR A 574 -12.92 -5.01 8.00
N LYS A 575 -13.52 -5.84 8.85
CA LYS A 575 -13.97 -5.43 10.17
C LYS A 575 -12.80 -5.45 11.16
N LYS A 576 -12.52 -4.32 11.79
CA LYS A 576 -11.45 -4.18 12.78
C LYS A 576 -12.04 -4.25 14.17
N PRO A 577 -11.71 -5.26 14.99
CA PRO A 577 -12.17 -5.35 16.38
C PRO A 577 -11.51 -4.29 17.25
N LYS A 578 -10.25 -3.98 16.96
CA LYS A 578 -9.42 -2.97 17.60
C LYS A 578 -8.45 -2.37 16.59
N VAL A 579 -8.09 -1.12 16.80
CA VAL A 579 -6.99 -0.44 16.13
C VAL A 579 -6.07 0.13 17.19
N PHE A 580 -4.79 -0.22 17.07
CA PHE A 580 -3.74 0.27 17.96
C PHE A 580 -2.73 1.11 17.20
N ARG A 581 -2.23 2.16 17.84
CA ARG A 581 -1.14 3.01 17.34
C ARG A 581 0.15 2.69 18.06
N HIS A 582 1.19 2.32 17.32
CA HIS A 582 2.53 2.14 17.89
C HIS A 582 3.09 3.46 18.43
N ARG A 583 3.75 3.37 19.59
CA ARG A 583 4.52 4.44 20.20
C ARG A 583 5.86 3.89 20.69
N PHE A 584 6.85 4.75 20.85
CA PHE A 584 8.15 4.31 21.39
C PHE A 584 8.06 4.01 22.88
N GLN A 585 7.31 4.81 23.61
CA GLN A 585 7.13 4.68 25.05
C GLN A 585 6.19 3.50 25.37
N LEU A 586 6.52 2.77 26.44
CA LEU A 586 5.64 1.75 27.02
C LEU A 586 4.30 2.36 27.46
N ASN A 587 3.21 1.66 27.26
CA ASN A 587 1.92 2.05 27.82
C ASN A 587 1.84 1.63 29.28
N GLU A 588 2.08 2.58 30.17
CA GLU A 588 2.11 2.32 31.61
C GLU A 588 0.77 1.82 32.17
N GLN A 589 -0.36 2.27 31.60
CA GLN A 589 -1.69 1.83 32.03
C GLN A 589 -1.86 0.34 31.75
N TYR A 590 -1.57 -0.10 30.51
CA TYR A 590 -1.66 -1.51 30.16
C TYR A 590 -0.69 -2.37 30.97
N THR A 591 0.50 -1.86 31.21
CA THR A 591 1.49 -2.55 32.03
C THR A 591 1.02 -2.71 33.47
N ARG A 592 0.41 -1.68 34.06
CA ARG A 592 -0.16 -1.76 35.43
C ARG A 592 -1.33 -2.74 35.50
N ASP A 593 -2.26 -2.67 34.55
CA ASP A 593 -3.44 -3.54 34.54
C ASP A 593 -3.06 -5.02 34.43
N LEU A 594 -2.03 -5.33 33.65
CA LEU A 594 -1.61 -6.69 33.36
C LEU A 594 -0.54 -7.23 34.35
N SER A 595 0.00 -6.38 35.23
CA SER A 595 1.09 -6.75 36.15
C SER A 595 0.74 -7.79 37.21
N GLN A 596 -0.56 -8.02 37.43
CA GLN A 596 -1.05 -8.97 38.41
C GLN A 596 -1.31 -10.37 37.83
N GLU A 597 -1.23 -10.51 36.53
CA GLU A 597 -1.43 -11.78 35.82
C GLU A 597 -0.08 -12.53 35.71
N GLU A 598 -0.13 -13.84 35.92
CA GLU A 598 1.08 -14.70 35.84
C GLU A 598 1.57 -14.83 34.39
N GLU A 599 0.66 -14.84 33.43
CA GLU A 599 0.95 -14.88 32.00
C GLU A 599 -0.07 -14.03 31.22
N VAL A 600 0.43 -13.42 30.16
CA VAL A 600 -0.37 -12.60 29.24
C VAL A 600 -0.14 -13.04 27.80
N PRO A 601 -1.13 -12.90 26.89
CA PRO A 601 -0.91 -13.11 25.48
C PRO A 601 0.24 -12.27 24.93
N GLN A 602 0.96 -12.79 23.94
CA GLN A 602 2.15 -12.15 23.36
C GLN A 602 1.92 -10.68 22.93
N LEU A 603 0.74 -10.36 22.44
CA LEU A 603 0.35 -8.99 22.04
C LEU A 603 0.54 -7.98 23.19
N PHE A 604 0.28 -8.39 24.42
CA PHE A 604 0.28 -7.53 25.60
C PHE A 604 1.56 -7.64 26.43
N ASN A 605 2.54 -8.42 25.97
CA ASN A 605 3.84 -8.50 26.62
C ASN A 605 4.69 -7.27 26.25
N ALA A 606 4.83 -6.31 27.15
CA ALA A 606 5.45 -5.00 26.94
C ALA A 606 4.75 -4.15 25.86
N PRO A 607 3.49 -3.72 26.09
CA PRO A 607 2.69 -3.01 25.12
C PRO A 607 3.21 -1.59 24.87
N LYS A 608 3.74 -1.37 23.66
CA LYS A 608 4.22 -0.09 23.13
C LYS A 608 3.22 0.46 22.12
N PHE A 609 1.95 0.50 22.51
CA PHE A 609 0.85 0.98 21.68
C PHE A 609 -0.29 1.55 22.54
N THR A 610 -1.14 2.34 21.89
CA THR A 610 -2.37 2.86 22.50
C THR A 610 -3.57 2.51 21.64
N ASP A 611 -4.74 2.36 22.28
CA ASP A 611 -6.00 2.12 21.58
C ASP A 611 -6.48 3.41 20.91
N VAL A 612 -6.72 3.35 19.60
CA VAL A 612 -7.24 4.44 18.77
C VAL A 612 -8.43 3.99 17.93
N THR A 613 -9.14 2.96 18.37
CA THR A 613 -10.25 2.37 17.62
C THR A 613 -11.35 3.39 17.32
N ASP A 614 -11.64 4.29 18.24
CA ASP A 614 -12.63 5.35 18.13
C ASP A 614 -12.25 6.50 17.18
N GLU A 615 -10.98 6.60 16.77
CA GLU A 615 -10.57 7.49 15.67
C GLU A 615 -11.06 6.96 14.30
N TYR A 616 -11.32 5.65 14.18
CA TYR A 616 -11.67 4.98 12.93
C TYR A 616 -13.15 4.68 12.77
N TYR A 617 -13.86 4.38 13.87
CA TYR A 617 -15.25 3.92 13.84
C TYR A 617 -16.03 4.33 15.09
N GLU A 618 -17.35 4.25 14.97
CA GLU A 618 -18.21 4.17 16.15
C GLU A 618 -17.99 2.84 16.87
N THR A 619 -17.63 2.90 18.13
CA THR A 619 -17.33 1.78 19.01
C THR A 619 -18.47 1.46 19.97
N THR A 620 -18.32 0.39 20.75
CA THR A 620 -19.28 -0.02 21.78
C THR A 620 -18.54 -0.65 22.95
N ASP A 621 -18.85 -0.20 24.16
CA ASP A 621 -18.38 -0.85 25.38
C ASP A 621 -19.24 -2.07 25.69
N VAL A 622 -18.59 -3.18 26.07
CA VAL A 622 -19.27 -4.44 26.36
C VAL A 622 -18.94 -4.91 27.75
N VAL A 623 -20.01 -5.20 28.55
CA VAL A 623 -19.87 -5.78 29.89
C VAL A 623 -20.30 -7.25 29.87
N ARG A 624 -19.50 -8.11 30.52
CA ARG A 624 -19.78 -9.54 30.70
C ARG A 624 -19.64 -9.95 32.15
N ASP A 625 -20.51 -10.88 32.58
CA ASP A 625 -20.39 -11.50 33.88
C ASP A 625 -19.23 -12.51 33.87
N VAL A 626 -18.43 -12.48 34.92
CA VAL A 626 -17.29 -13.38 35.09
C VAL A 626 -17.73 -14.58 35.93
N PRO A 627 -17.44 -15.83 35.51
CA PRO A 627 -17.76 -17.01 36.32
C PRO A 627 -17.06 -16.97 37.68
N THR A 628 -17.75 -17.45 38.71
CA THR A 628 -17.24 -17.43 40.11
C THR A 628 -15.95 -18.19 40.31
N ASP A 629 -15.67 -19.17 39.47
CA ASP A 629 -14.45 -19.98 39.52
C ASP A 629 -13.20 -19.17 39.11
N TYR A 630 -13.37 -17.98 38.57
CA TYR A 630 -12.31 -17.05 38.15
C TYR A 630 -12.35 -15.71 38.92
N ALA A 631 -12.86 -15.75 40.17
CA ALA A 631 -12.96 -14.56 41.02
C ALA A 631 -11.59 -13.99 41.46
N ASP A 632 -10.51 -14.74 41.33
CA ASP A 632 -9.13 -14.36 41.58
C ASP A 632 -8.42 -13.68 40.42
N LYS A 633 -9.02 -13.70 39.21
CA LYS A 633 -8.45 -13.03 38.03
C LYS A 633 -8.73 -11.53 38.05
N HIS A 634 -7.78 -10.76 37.53
CA HIS A 634 -7.89 -9.29 37.47
C HIS A 634 -8.30 -8.79 36.11
N VAL A 635 -7.99 -9.55 35.04
CA VAL A 635 -8.37 -9.23 33.67
C VAL A 635 -8.98 -10.45 32.97
N ALA A 636 -9.78 -10.18 31.96
CA ALA A 636 -10.20 -11.15 30.96
C ALA A 636 -9.95 -10.58 29.56
N TYR A 637 -9.88 -11.48 28.59
CA TYR A 637 -9.60 -11.13 27.20
C TYR A 637 -10.86 -11.21 26.35
N ILE A 638 -10.92 -10.36 25.32
CA ILE A 638 -11.92 -10.47 24.27
C ILE A 638 -11.25 -10.94 23.00
N CYS A 639 -11.82 -11.95 22.37
CA CYS A 639 -11.25 -12.68 21.27
C CYS A 639 -12.14 -12.58 20.02
N VAL A 640 -11.51 -12.66 18.85
CA VAL A 640 -12.16 -12.90 17.54
C VAL A 640 -11.77 -14.27 17.02
N PHE A 641 -12.52 -14.80 16.07
CA PHE A 641 -12.25 -16.14 15.52
C PHE A 641 -11.25 -16.05 14.36
N ASP A 642 -10.21 -16.91 14.44
CA ASP A 642 -9.25 -17.17 13.36
C ASP A 642 -9.31 -18.65 12.98
N ASN A 643 -9.63 -18.93 11.75
CA ASN A 643 -9.69 -20.28 11.16
C ASN A 643 -10.21 -21.41 12.08
N ARG A 644 -9.55 -21.66 13.20
CA ARG A 644 -9.89 -22.76 14.14
C ARG A 644 -9.94 -22.33 15.60
N ASN A 645 -9.38 -21.18 15.91
CA ASN A 645 -9.12 -20.74 17.28
C ASN A 645 -9.71 -19.38 17.56
N TRP A 646 -9.94 -19.09 18.82
CA TRP A 646 -10.20 -17.74 19.31
C TRP A 646 -8.86 -17.05 19.59
N VAL A 647 -8.69 -15.84 19.05
CA VAL A 647 -7.47 -15.03 19.16
C VAL A 647 -7.76 -13.77 19.97
N PRO A 648 -7.01 -13.48 21.04
CA PRO A 648 -7.23 -12.31 21.86
C PRO A 648 -6.85 -11.04 21.11
N VAL A 649 -7.75 -10.05 21.13
CA VAL A 649 -7.55 -8.76 20.47
C VAL A 649 -7.52 -7.59 21.44
N PHE A 650 -8.09 -7.76 22.63
CA PHE A 650 -8.01 -6.81 23.75
C PHE A 650 -8.25 -7.50 25.09
N TYR A 651 -8.12 -6.73 26.17
CA TYR A 651 -8.44 -7.16 27.51
C TYR A 651 -9.38 -6.17 28.19
N GLY A 652 -9.99 -6.58 29.27
CA GLY A 652 -10.77 -5.73 30.16
C GLY A 652 -10.48 -6.03 31.61
N ASN A 653 -10.56 -4.99 32.46
CA ASN A 653 -10.40 -5.14 33.91
C ASN A 653 -11.66 -5.75 34.52
N ILE A 654 -11.48 -6.68 35.46
CA ILE A 654 -12.55 -7.31 36.24
C ILE A 654 -12.81 -6.48 37.48
N ARG A 655 -14.08 -6.09 37.67
CA ARG A 655 -14.57 -5.39 38.87
C ARG A 655 -15.95 -5.91 39.24
N ASP A 656 -16.15 -6.25 40.51
CA ASP A 656 -17.44 -6.73 41.04
C ASP A 656 -18.02 -7.91 40.23
N GLY A 657 -17.19 -8.88 39.87
CA GLY A 657 -17.60 -10.05 39.09
C GLY A 657 -17.99 -9.77 37.63
N LYS A 658 -17.60 -8.61 37.09
CA LYS A 658 -17.84 -8.21 35.70
C LYS A 658 -16.55 -7.74 35.05
N VAL A 659 -16.42 -8.05 33.75
CA VAL A 659 -15.37 -7.50 32.88
C VAL A 659 -15.96 -6.49 31.92
N THR A 660 -15.29 -5.37 31.72
CA THR A 660 -15.67 -4.35 30.72
C THR A 660 -14.61 -4.27 29.62
N PHE A 661 -15.05 -4.51 28.39
CA PHE A 661 -14.22 -4.33 27.18
C PHE A 661 -14.62 -3.02 26.52
N THR A 662 -13.74 -2.04 26.51
CA THR A 662 -14.02 -0.69 26.02
C THR A 662 -13.74 -0.55 24.52
N SER A 663 -14.45 0.37 23.85
CA SER A 663 -14.24 0.81 22.47
C SER A 663 -14.13 -0.34 21.46
N MET A 664 -15.02 -1.33 21.51
CA MET A 664 -14.99 -2.49 20.62
C MET A 664 -15.63 -2.17 19.25
N GLY A 665 -15.02 -2.69 18.18
CA GLY A 665 -15.55 -2.59 16.81
C GLY A 665 -16.88 -3.29 16.63
N ARG A 666 -17.74 -2.76 15.77
CA ARG A 666 -19.11 -3.26 15.52
C ARG A 666 -19.17 -4.26 14.35
N ASN A 667 -20.30 -4.97 14.23
CA ASN A 667 -20.56 -6.02 13.23
C ASN A 667 -19.58 -7.21 13.28
N ILE A 668 -19.13 -7.55 14.48
CA ILE A 668 -18.15 -8.62 14.74
C ILE A 668 -18.69 -9.55 15.83
N VAL A 669 -18.43 -10.84 15.66
CA VAL A 669 -18.69 -11.85 16.70
C VAL A 669 -17.46 -11.98 17.58
N TYR A 670 -17.66 -11.89 18.87
CA TYR A 670 -16.64 -11.97 19.90
C TYR A 670 -16.87 -13.11 20.87
N MET A 671 -15.77 -13.50 21.56
CA MET A 671 -15.76 -14.43 22.67
C MET A 671 -14.99 -13.84 23.84
N ALA A 672 -15.55 -13.89 25.05
CA ALA A 672 -14.82 -13.57 26.28
C ALA A 672 -14.03 -14.81 26.72
N ALA A 673 -12.81 -14.62 27.21
CA ALA A 673 -11.92 -15.72 27.57
C ALA A 673 -10.91 -15.33 28.64
N PHE A 674 -10.33 -16.31 29.31
CA PHE A 674 -9.11 -16.20 30.10
C PHE A 674 -7.90 -16.70 29.29
N TYR A 675 -6.71 -16.40 29.78
CA TYR A 675 -5.47 -16.93 29.22
C TYR A 675 -4.74 -17.73 30.29
N GLU A 676 -4.58 -19.02 30.08
CA GLU A 676 -4.00 -19.95 31.04
C GLU A 676 -3.13 -20.99 30.33
N HIS A 677 -1.95 -21.22 30.84
CA HIS A 677 -0.98 -22.20 30.29
C HIS A 677 -0.74 -22.03 28.78
N GLY A 678 -0.68 -20.75 28.33
CA GLY A 678 -0.48 -20.44 26.92
C GLY A 678 -1.71 -20.65 26.05
N GLN A 679 -2.90 -20.89 26.62
CA GLN A 679 -4.14 -21.19 25.90
C GLN A 679 -5.24 -20.19 26.22
N ILE A 680 -6.12 -19.98 25.25
CA ILE A 680 -7.37 -19.24 25.43
C ILE A 680 -8.42 -20.19 26.00
N VAL A 681 -9.00 -19.81 27.13
CA VAL A 681 -10.07 -20.55 27.83
C VAL A 681 -11.37 -19.73 27.74
N PRO A 682 -12.26 -20.01 26.80
CA PRO A 682 -13.51 -19.28 26.63
C PRO A 682 -14.45 -19.40 27.81
N PHE A 683 -15.21 -18.34 28.07
CA PHE A 683 -16.31 -18.39 29.04
C PHE A 683 -17.55 -17.65 28.51
N GLY A 684 -18.72 -18.10 28.95
CA GLY A 684 -20.00 -17.60 28.45
C GLY A 684 -20.28 -18.03 27.00
N GLU A 685 -21.23 -17.37 26.39
CA GLU A 685 -21.60 -17.62 24.98
C GLU A 685 -21.00 -16.55 24.05
N PRO A 686 -20.68 -16.89 22.78
CA PRO A 686 -20.29 -15.93 21.80
C PRO A 686 -21.36 -14.87 21.58
N PHE A 687 -20.96 -13.67 21.24
CA PHE A 687 -21.88 -12.55 21.05
C PHE A 687 -21.49 -11.67 19.87
N LEU A 688 -22.51 -11.13 19.21
CA LEU A 688 -22.39 -10.18 18.13
C LEU A 688 -22.60 -8.75 18.67
N ILE A 689 -21.66 -7.84 18.41
CA ILE A 689 -21.91 -6.40 18.50
C ILE A 689 -22.44 -5.96 17.15
N LYS A 690 -23.70 -5.54 17.08
CA LYS A 690 -24.34 -5.10 15.82
C LYS A 690 -23.87 -3.71 15.39
N GLY A 691 -24.20 -3.32 14.16
CA GLY A 691 -23.89 -2.00 13.62
C GLY A 691 -24.49 -0.82 14.38
N ASP A 692 -25.61 -1.02 15.04
CA ASP A 692 -26.27 -0.05 15.93
C ASP A 692 -25.70 -0.01 17.36
N GLY A 693 -24.68 -0.81 17.65
CA GLY A 693 -24.05 -0.93 18.96
C GLY A 693 -24.77 -1.89 19.92
N THR A 694 -25.91 -2.48 19.54
CA THR A 694 -26.57 -3.47 20.40
C THR A 694 -25.79 -4.78 20.45
N VAL A 695 -25.77 -5.43 21.60
CA VAL A 695 -25.08 -6.68 21.84
C VAL A 695 -26.07 -7.84 21.85
N GLN A 696 -25.88 -8.79 20.96
CA GLN A 696 -26.70 -9.99 20.83
C GLN A 696 -25.91 -11.24 21.16
N THR A 697 -26.29 -11.96 22.21
CA THR A 697 -25.73 -13.30 22.50
C THR A 697 -26.17 -14.29 21.43
N ILE A 698 -25.22 -15.08 20.90
CA ILE A 698 -25.50 -16.16 19.94
C ILE A 698 -25.69 -17.45 20.74
N GLN A 699 -26.96 -17.84 20.90
CA GLN A 699 -27.29 -18.99 21.72
C GLN A 699 -28.08 -20.00 20.90
N ARG A 700 -27.56 -21.21 20.84
CA ARG A 700 -28.20 -22.34 20.19
C ARG A 700 -29.54 -22.71 20.85
N ASN A 701 -30.51 -23.13 20.05
CA ASN A 701 -31.78 -23.68 20.51
C ASN A 701 -31.86 -25.17 20.23
N GLU A 702 -31.61 -25.98 21.26
CA GLU A 702 -31.62 -27.44 21.17
C GLU A 702 -33.00 -28.04 20.88
N LYS A 703 -34.07 -27.29 21.19
CA LYS A 703 -35.47 -27.75 20.96
C LYS A 703 -35.96 -27.43 19.55
N LYS A 704 -35.35 -26.46 18.87
CA LYS A 704 -35.69 -26.08 17.51
C LYS A 704 -34.60 -26.55 16.55
N ARG A 705 -35.00 -27.48 15.68
CA ARG A 705 -34.08 -28.06 14.69
C ARG A 705 -34.35 -27.50 13.30
N THR A 706 -33.28 -27.41 12.52
CA THR A 706 -33.33 -26.91 11.15
C THR A 706 -32.46 -27.79 10.22
N THR A 707 -32.55 -27.53 8.93
CA THR A 707 -31.70 -28.13 7.93
C THR A 707 -30.79 -27.05 7.35
N LEU A 708 -29.48 -27.24 7.37
CA LEU A 708 -28.50 -26.34 6.76
C LEU A 708 -28.13 -26.88 5.38
N LYS A 709 -28.13 -25.94 4.40
CA LYS A 709 -27.55 -26.16 3.08
C LYS A 709 -26.33 -25.30 2.94
N LEU A 710 -25.15 -25.90 2.86
CA LEU A 710 -23.88 -25.21 2.92
C LEU A 710 -23.15 -25.32 1.58
N LEU A 711 -22.65 -24.20 1.09
CA LEU A 711 -21.98 -24.04 -0.19
C LEU A 711 -20.49 -23.78 -0.04
N ARG A 712 -20.07 -23.27 1.13
CA ARG A 712 -18.71 -22.79 1.37
C ARG A 712 -18.31 -23.00 2.83
N LYS A 713 -17.00 -23.08 3.08
CA LYS A 713 -16.40 -23.11 4.43
C LYS A 713 -15.83 -21.75 4.88
N TYR A 714 -15.69 -20.80 3.96
CA TYR A 714 -15.17 -19.45 4.19
C TYR A 714 -15.88 -18.47 3.25
N PRO A 715 -16.11 -17.20 3.65
CA PRO A 715 -16.73 -16.20 2.77
C PRO A 715 -15.83 -15.86 1.59
N PHE A 716 -16.43 -15.56 0.44
CA PHE A 716 -15.67 -15.16 -0.74
C PHE A 716 -15.13 -13.75 -0.56
N MET A 717 -13.85 -13.61 -0.45
CA MET A 717 -12.96 -12.42 -0.34
C MET A 717 -13.55 -10.98 -0.27
N GLY A 718 -14.75 -10.75 0.33
CA GLY A 718 -15.28 -9.41 0.63
C GLY A 718 -15.56 -8.45 -0.53
N LYS A 719 -15.48 -8.94 -1.77
CA LYS A 719 -15.89 -8.25 -3.00
C LYS A 719 -16.77 -9.18 -3.84
N GLU A 720 -17.64 -9.92 -3.17
CA GLU A 720 -18.44 -10.98 -3.77
C GLU A 720 -19.19 -10.51 -5.00
N ASP A 721 -19.93 -9.41 -4.91
CA ASP A 721 -20.70 -8.88 -6.02
C ASP A 721 -19.82 -8.46 -7.20
N PHE A 722 -18.68 -7.86 -6.92
CA PHE A 722 -17.75 -7.41 -7.94
C PHE A 722 -17.09 -8.57 -8.69
N PHE A 723 -16.60 -9.60 -8.00
CA PHE A 723 -15.99 -10.76 -8.65
C PHE A 723 -17.03 -11.67 -9.30
N ASN A 724 -18.18 -11.84 -8.66
CA ASN A 724 -19.25 -12.65 -9.18
C ASN A 724 -19.86 -12.07 -10.48
N ALA A 725 -19.90 -10.74 -10.61
CA ALA A 725 -20.39 -10.06 -11.80
C ALA A 725 -19.41 -10.05 -12.98
N ARG A 726 -18.10 -10.30 -12.75
CA ARG A 726 -17.04 -10.14 -13.76
C ARG A 726 -17.19 -10.99 -15.02
N MET A 727 -17.90 -12.12 -14.96
CA MET A 727 -18.14 -12.98 -16.12
C MET A 727 -19.46 -12.69 -16.84
N SER A 728 -20.36 -11.91 -16.23
CA SER A 728 -21.68 -11.63 -16.82
C SER A 728 -21.57 -10.91 -18.19
N GLY A 729 -22.09 -11.52 -19.24
CA GLY A 729 -21.92 -11.08 -20.63
C GLY A 729 -20.73 -11.73 -21.36
N GLY A 730 -19.89 -12.50 -20.67
CA GLY A 730 -18.78 -13.25 -21.26
C GLY A 730 -19.26 -14.38 -22.14
N ARG A 731 -18.56 -14.68 -23.23
CA ARG A 731 -18.98 -15.64 -24.26
C ARG A 731 -17.97 -16.74 -24.49
N PHE A 732 -18.47 -17.96 -24.62
CA PHE A 732 -17.70 -19.14 -25.02
C PHE A 732 -17.98 -19.42 -26.50
N GLN A 733 -16.94 -19.51 -27.33
CA GLN A 733 -17.04 -19.48 -28.79
C GLN A 733 -16.14 -20.53 -29.44
N GLY A 734 -16.59 -21.01 -30.62
CA GLY A 734 -15.79 -21.80 -31.56
C GLY A 734 -15.70 -21.11 -32.92
N ALA A 735 -14.56 -21.23 -33.60
CA ALA A 735 -14.29 -20.67 -34.91
C ALA A 735 -13.36 -21.56 -35.73
N ASN A 736 -13.32 -21.35 -37.05
CA ASN A 736 -12.36 -21.98 -37.95
C ASN A 736 -11.34 -20.97 -38.50
N LEU A 737 -11.60 -19.67 -38.35
CA LEU A 737 -10.66 -18.61 -38.66
C LEU A 737 -9.94 -18.11 -37.38
N PRO A 738 -8.63 -17.81 -37.48
CA PRO A 738 -7.83 -17.46 -36.29
C PRO A 738 -8.20 -16.08 -35.68
N ASP A 739 -8.84 -15.20 -36.43
CA ASP A 739 -9.34 -13.90 -35.98
C ASP A 739 -10.74 -13.97 -35.37
N PHE A 740 -11.35 -15.16 -35.34
CA PHE A 740 -12.69 -15.39 -34.85
C PHE A 740 -13.79 -14.58 -35.61
N SER A 741 -13.54 -14.17 -36.85
CA SER A 741 -14.56 -13.48 -37.69
C SER A 741 -15.75 -14.38 -38.04
N ASP A 742 -15.57 -15.71 -38.03
CA ASP A 742 -16.60 -16.74 -38.21
C ASP A 742 -17.10 -17.36 -36.87
N ALA A 743 -16.86 -16.69 -35.74
CA ALA A 743 -17.13 -17.28 -34.44
C ALA A 743 -18.61 -17.57 -34.20
N LYS A 744 -18.89 -18.77 -33.75
CA LYS A 744 -20.19 -19.18 -33.20
C LYS A 744 -20.14 -19.18 -31.68
N THR A 745 -21.06 -18.49 -31.04
CA THR A 745 -21.21 -18.48 -29.60
C THR A 745 -22.00 -19.73 -29.15
N PHE A 746 -21.39 -20.54 -28.31
CA PHE A 746 -22.01 -21.72 -27.69
C PHE A 746 -22.84 -21.32 -26.48
N TYR A 747 -22.32 -20.37 -25.71
CA TYR A 747 -22.91 -19.94 -24.45
C TYR A 747 -22.49 -18.51 -24.10
N THR A 748 -23.42 -17.76 -23.55
CA THR A 748 -23.16 -16.47 -22.91
C THR A 748 -23.47 -16.65 -21.42
N PHE A 749 -22.53 -16.29 -20.55
CA PHE A 749 -22.75 -16.34 -19.12
C PHE A 749 -23.60 -15.14 -18.71
N GLU A 750 -24.67 -15.42 -17.95
CA GLU A 750 -25.55 -14.38 -17.42
C GLU A 750 -25.69 -14.56 -15.90
N GLY A 751 -25.75 -13.42 -15.18
CA GLY A 751 -25.90 -13.42 -13.73
C GLY A 751 -24.60 -13.44 -12.95
N LEU A 752 -24.67 -13.88 -11.70
CA LEU A 752 -23.53 -13.95 -10.78
C LEU A 752 -22.93 -15.35 -10.75
N THR A 753 -21.61 -15.43 -10.64
CA THR A 753 -20.91 -16.70 -10.42
C THR A 753 -21.02 -17.13 -8.96
N ASN A 754 -20.85 -18.44 -8.72
CA ASN A 754 -20.84 -19.03 -7.37
C ASN A 754 -19.46 -19.59 -6.96
N GLY A 755 -18.42 -19.32 -7.76
CA GLY A 755 -17.07 -19.80 -7.50
C GLY A 755 -16.84 -21.31 -7.71
N ASN A 756 -17.81 -22.04 -8.28
CA ASN A 756 -17.74 -23.49 -8.51
C ASN A 756 -17.62 -23.84 -10.00
N TRP A 757 -17.32 -25.12 -10.29
CA TRP A 757 -17.29 -25.63 -11.65
C TRP A 757 -18.65 -25.56 -12.35
N TYR A 758 -18.68 -24.94 -13.52
CA TYR A 758 -19.79 -24.99 -14.46
C TYR A 758 -19.53 -26.07 -15.53
N LYS A 759 -20.56 -26.80 -15.88
CA LYS A 759 -20.53 -27.79 -16.94
C LYS A 759 -21.64 -27.48 -17.92
N ILE A 760 -21.27 -27.02 -19.10
CA ILE A 760 -22.22 -26.53 -20.12
C ILE A 760 -22.21 -27.52 -21.31
N PRO A 761 -23.34 -28.15 -21.64
CA PRO A 761 -23.46 -28.95 -22.87
C PRO A 761 -23.46 -28.02 -24.08
N VAL A 762 -22.84 -28.47 -25.16
CA VAL A 762 -22.85 -27.76 -26.45
C VAL A 762 -23.73 -28.54 -27.42
N ASN A 763 -24.85 -27.93 -27.80
CA ASN A 763 -25.80 -28.52 -28.78
C ASN A 763 -25.50 -27.93 -30.16
N ASP A 764 -24.32 -28.24 -30.70
CA ASP A 764 -23.87 -27.77 -32.02
C ASP A 764 -23.12 -28.90 -32.74
N GLU A 765 -23.48 -29.15 -34.00
CA GLU A 765 -22.87 -30.21 -34.81
C GLU A 765 -21.62 -29.71 -35.58
N GLY A 766 -21.32 -28.44 -35.51
CA GLY A 766 -20.15 -27.82 -36.15
C GLY A 766 -18.83 -28.34 -35.58
N LYS A 767 -17.81 -28.33 -36.45
CA LYS A 767 -16.43 -28.61 -36.03
C LYS A 767 -15.62 -27.34 -36.03
N TYR A 768 -14.88 -27.11 -34.96
CA TYR A 768 -14.14 -25.92 -34.70
C TYR A 768 -12.67 -26.18 -34.44
N ARG A 769 -11.80 -25.35 -34.99
CA ARG A 769 -10.36 -25.42 -34.81
C ARG A 769 -9.87 -24.48 -33.70
N TYR A 770 -10.57 -23.38 -33.47
CA TYR A 770 -10.25 -22.37 -32.45
C TYR A 770 -11.40 -22.29 -31.47
N LEU A 771 -11.07 -22.38 -30.19
CA LEU A 771 -12.03 -22.31 -29.09
C LEU A 771 -11.59 -21.22 -28.12
N ARG A 772 -12.53 -20.39 -27.65
CA ARG A 772 -12.17 -19.34 -26.67
C ARG A 772 -13.29 -19.01 -25.69
N TYR A 773 -12.88 -18.47 -24.55
CA TYR A 773 -13.65 -17.57 -23.72
C TYR A 773 -13.23 -16.14 -23.99
N ILE A 774 -14.17 -15.22 -24.22
CA ILE A 774 -13.95 -13.78 -24.34
C ILE A 774 -14.72 -13.09 -23.22
N GLY A 775 -14.01 -12.27 -22.43
CA GLY A 775 -14.59 -11.54 -21.31
C GLY A 775 -15.56 -10.45 -21.76
N PRO A 776 -16.50 -10.05 -20.89
CA PRO A 776 -17.37 -8.91 -21.16
C PRO A 776 -16.60 -7.59 -21.12
N MET A 777 -17.18 -6.54 -21.68
CA MET A 777 -16.67 -5.18 -21.57
C MET A 777 -16.62 -4.74 -20.09
N GLY A 778 -15.59 -4.00 -19.70
CA GLY A 778 -15.35 -3.56 -18.31
C GLY A 778 -14.80 -4.65 -17.38
N SER A 779 -14.39 -5.80 -17.93
CA SER A 779 -13.87 -6.95 -17.18
C SER A 779 -12.51 -7.38 -17.72
N HIS A 780 -11.58 -7.72 -16.84
CA HIS A 780 -10.26 -8.24 -17.20
C HIS A 780 -10.29 -9.70 -17.70
N CYS A 781 -11.44 -10.21 -18.17
CA CYS A 781 -11.62 -11.58 -18.66
C CYS A 781 -11.25 -12.64 -17.61
N ASN A 782 -11.57 -12.41 -16.35
CA ASN A 782 -11.18 -13.30 -15.25
C ASN A 782 -11.84 -14.69 -15.37
N ILE A 783 -11.02 -15.73 -15.45
CA ILE A 783 -11.40 -17.14 -15.44
C ILE A 783 -10.24 -17.95 -14.89
N ASN A 784 -10.51 -18.95 -14.04
CA ASN A 784 -9.44 -19.76 -13.46
C ASN A 784 -9.14 -21.00 -14.28
N GLU A 785 -10.16 -21.77 -14.69
CA GLU A 785 -9.93 -22.97 -15.50
C GLU A 785 -10.95 -23.08 -16.64
N LEU A 786 -10.52 -23.63 -17.78
CA LEU A 786 -11.35 -23.89 -18.96
C LEU A 786 -10.97 -25.22 -19.62
N GLU A 787 -11.95 -26.08 -19.77
CA GLU A 787 -11.80 -27.39 -20.40
C GLU A 787 -12.83 -27.61 -21.52
N PHE A 788 -12.41 -28.07 -22.68
CA PHE A 788 -13.30 -28.44 -23.79
C PHE A 788 -13.28 -29.97 -23.99
N TYR A 789 -14.41 -30.56 -24.37
CA TYR A 789 -14.57 -32.00 -24.54
C TYR A 789 -15.18 -32.33 -25.89
N GLY A 790 -14.60 -33.34 -26.55
CA GLY A 790 -15.09 -33.91 -27.78
C GLY A 790 -16.36 -34.77 -27.59
N THR A 791 -16.94 -35.24 -28.71
CA THR A 791 -18.11 -36.15 -28.71
C THR A 791 -17.81 -37.53 -28.14
N ASP A 792 -16.55 -37.93 -28.14
CA ASP A 792 -16.05 -39.14 -27.48
C ASP A 792 -15.91 -39.01 -25.96
N GLY A 793 -16.16 -37.78 -25.43
CA GLY A 793 -16.01 -37.47 -24.01
C GLY A 793 -14.57 -37.17 -23.55
N ALA A 794 -13.60 -37.24 -24.46
CA ALA A 794 -12.20 -36.89 -24.13
C ALA A 794 -11.99 -35.39 -23.97
N LYS A 795 -11.12 -34.99 -23.02
CA LYS A 795 -10.67 -33.58 -22.90
C LYS A 795 -9.80 -33.26 -24.11
N LEU A 796 -10.16 -32.18 -24.79
CA LEU A 796 -9.42 -31.71 -25.96
C LEU A 796 -8.17 -30.91 -25.50
N SER A 797 -7.10 -31.08 -26.25
CA SER A 797 -5.83 -30.42 -26.07
C SER A 797 -5.41 -29.63 -27.31
N GLY A 798 -4.67 -28.58 -27.15
CA GLY A 798 -4.20 -27.70 -28.24
C GLY A 798 -3.16 -26.71 -27.78
N SER A 799 -2.70 -25.88 -28.73
CA SER A 799 -1.85 -24.74 -28.37
C SER A 799 -2.71 -23.68 -27.67
N ILE A 800 -2.26 -23.19 -26.53
CA ILE A 800 -2.91 -22.11 -25.80
C ILE A 800 -2.78 -20.82 -26.60
N ILE A 801 -3.90 -20.13 -26.81
CA ILE A 801 -3.99 -18.88 -27.55
C ILE A 801 -4.77 -17.85 -26.75
N GLY A 802 -4.53 -16.58 -26.97
CA GLY A 802 -5.24 -15.51 -26.26
C GLY A 802 -4.46 -14.21 -26.27
N THR A 803 -5.04 -13.22 -25.65
CA THR A 803 -4.37 -11.95 -25.34
C THR A 803 -3.38 -12.15 -24.16
N GLU A 804 -2.46 -11.23 -24.02
CA GLU A 804 -1.56 -11.27 -22.86
C GLU A 804 -2.29 -10.87 -21.58
N GLY A 805 -1.98 -11.57 -20.50
CA GLY A 805 -2.49 -11.31 -19.15
C GLY A 805 -1.45 -10.64 -18.27
N ASP A 806 -1.84 -10.34 -17.04
CA ASP A 806 -0.91 -9.91 -15.99
C ASP A 806 0.19 -10.97 -15.81
N PRO A 807 1.42 -10.60 -15.43
CA PRO A 807 2.53 -11.55 -15.29
C PRO A 807 2.25 -12.75 -14.38
N TRP A 808 1.38 -12.60 -13.40
CA TRP A 808 0.93 -13.65 -12.45
C TRP A 808 -0.39 -14.33 -12.82
N ALA A 809 -1.03 -13.90 -13.89
CA ALA A 809 -2.35 -14.37 -14.31
C ALA A 809 -2.41 -14.49 -15.84
N SER A 810 -1.44 -15.23 -16.39
CA SER A 810 -1.26 -15.42 -17.83
C SER A 810 -2.30 -16.37 -18.43
N LYS A 811 -2.40 -16.40 -19.75
CA LYS A 811 -3.34 -17.31 -20.45
C LYS A 811 -3.02 -18.80 -20.22
N GLU A 812 -1.78 -19.12 -19.88
CA GLU A 812 -1.33 -20.50 -19.62
C GLU A 812 -1.94 -21.07 -18.35
N THR A 813 -2.16 -20.21 -17.33
CA THR A 813 -2.72 -20.63 -16.03
C THR A 813 -4.19 -21.05 -16.09
N VAL A 814 -4.89 -20.85 -17.23
CA VAL A 814 -6.29 -21.32 -17.41
C VAL A 814 -6.37 -22.79 -17.78
N PHE A 815 -5.23 -23.44 -18.05
CA PHE A 815 -5.16 -24.82 -18.54
C PHE A 815 -4.17 -25.67 -17.74
N ASP A 816 -3.68 -25.18 -16.59
CA ASP A 816 -2.66 -25.84 -15.76
C ASP A 816 -3.26 -26.87 -14.77
N GLY A 817 -4.57 -26.83 -14.56
CA GLY A 817 -5.30 -27.72 -13.64
C GLY A 817 -5.33 -27.23 -12.20
N ASP A 818 -4.80 -26.04 -11.92
CA ASP A 818 -4.85 -25.43 -10.60
C ASP A 818 -6.00 -24.39 -10.54
N ILE A 819 -7.07 -24.73 -9.83
CA ILE A 819 -8.25 -23.86 -9.69
C ILE A 819 -7.98 -22.55 -8.95
N LEU A 820 -6.81 -22.38 -8.34
CA LEU A 820 -6.41 -21.14 -7.62
C LEU A 820 -5.63 -20.18 -8.50
N THR A 821 -5.11 -20.63 -9.64
CA THR A 821 -4.51 -19.80 -10.67
C THR A 821 -5.55 -19.40 -11.72
N GLY A 822 -5.28 -18.43 -12.57
CA GLY A 822 -6.21 -18.03 -13.60
C GLY A 822 -5.80 -16.82 -14.40
N PHE A 823 -6.58 -16.46 -15.39
CA PHE A 823 -6.32 -15.35 -16.29
C PHE A 823 -6.88 -14.02 -15.78
N SER A 824 -6.08 -12.97 -15.92
CA SER A 824 -6.49 -11.58 -15.76
C SER A 824 -5.83 -10.72 -16.85
N GLY A 825 -6.61 -10.15 -17.75
CA GLY A 825 -6.09 -9.25 -18.78
C GLY A 825 -5.50 -7.96 -18.20
N VAL A 826 -4.49 -7.41 -18.86
CA VAL A 826 -3.79 -6.18 -18.44
C VAL A 826 -4.67 -4.91 -18.44
N SER A 827 -5.82 -4.95 -19.12
CA SER A 827 -6.80 -3.87 -19.23
C SER A 827 -8.23 -4.42 -19.11
N PRO A 828 -9.25 -3.59 -18.83
CA PRO A 828 -10.61 -4.07 -18.60
C PRO A 828 -11.36 -4.52 -19.84
N ASP A 829 -10.79 -4.45 -21.05
CA ASP A 829 -11.51 -4.71 -22.30
C ASP A 829 -10.69 -5.50 -23.33
N GLY A 830 -11.40 -6.28 -24.17
CA GLY A 830 -10.86 -6.92 -25.36
C GLY A 830 -10.05 -8.19 -25.11
N HIS A 831 -10.02 -8.69 -23.88
CA HIS A 831 -9.25 -9.89 -23.54
C HIS A 831 -10.03 -11.20 -23.75
N TRP A 832 -9.28 -12.21 -24.14
CA TRP A 832 -9.80 -13.57 -24.35
C TRP A 832 -8.69 -14.61 -24.19
N VAL A 833 -9.09 -15.86 -23.92
CA VAL A 833 -8.19 -17.00 -23.74
C VAL A 833 -8.83 -18.26 -24.33
N GLY A 834 -8.04 -19.16 -24.92
CA GLY A 834 -8.56 -20.35 -25.54
C GLY A 834 -7.52 -21.34 -26.07
N LEU A 835 -7.98 -22.24 -26.93
CA LEU A 835 -7.18 -23.31 -27.53
C LEU A 835 -7.26 -23.27 -29.06
N LYS A 836 -6.12 -23.51 -29.71
CA LYS A 836 -6.02 -23.87 -31.13
C LYS A 836 -5.82 -25.37 -31.22
N LEU A 837 -6.81 -26.09 -31.70
CA LEU A 837 -6.75 -27.55 -31.93
C LEU A 837 -5.91 -27.87 -33.19
N SER A 838 -5.29 -29.05 -33.21
CA SER A 838 -4.56 -29.56 -34.38
C SER A 838 -5.46 -29.75 -35.60
N LEU A 839 -6.68 -30.26 -35.38
CA LEU A 839 -7.75 -30.43 -36.38
C LEU A 839 -9.07 -29.92 -35.81
N PRO A 840 -10.01 -29.45 -36.69
CA PRO A 840 -11.35 -29.08 -36.25
C PRO A 840 -12.10 -30.27 -35.58
N GLN A 841 -12.61 -30.02 -34.37
CA GLN A 841 -13.34 -30.99 -33.57
C GLN A 841 -14.76 -30.50 -33.27
N GLN A 842 -15.71 -31.45 -33.14
CA GLN A 842 -17.03 -31.17 -32.61
C GLN A 842 -16.96 -31.18 -31.08
N ILE A 843 -17.56 -30.16 -30.45
CA ILE A 843 -17.53 -29.97 -29.00
C ILE A 843 -18.85 -30.49 -28.41
N SER A 844 -18.78 -31.41 -27.48
CA SER A 844 -19.97 -31.93 -26.78
C SER A 844 -20.33 -31.18 -25.52
N LYS A 845 -19.32 -30.64 -24.85
CA LYS A 845 -19.45 -29.81 -23.64
C LYS A 845 -18.16 -29.02 -23.38
N PHE A 846 -18.26 -28.04 -22.57
CA PHE A 846 -17.11 -27.42 -21.92
C PHE A 846 -17.35 -27.27 -20.42
N LYS A 847 -16.28 -27.16 -19.65
CA LYS A 847 -16.28 -26.89 -18.22
C LYS A 847 -15.43 -25.66 -17.98
N PHE A 848 -15.86 -24.86 -17.04
CA PHE A 848 -15.04 -23.73 -16.57
C PHE A 848 -15.27 -23.50 -15.08
N ILE A 849 -14.27 -22.92 -14.44
CA ILE A 849 -14.40 -22.39 -13.10
C ILE A 849 -14.10 -20.89 -13.15
N PRO A 850 -15.00 -20.05 -12.63
CA PRO A 850 -14.74 -18.62 -12.48
C PRO A 850 -13.63 -18.42 -11.45
N ARG A 851 -13.33 -17.18 -11.14
CA ARG A 851 -12.37 -16.87 -10.08
C ARG A 851 -12.73 -17.66 -8.82
N ASN A 852 -11.77 -18.39 -8.28
CA ASN A 852 -11.92 -19.32 -7.16
C ASN A 852 -10.91 -19.01 -6.05
N ASP A 853 -11.30 -19.24 -4.82
CA ASP A 853 -10.49 -19.10 -3.62
C ASP A 853 -10.27 -20.43 -2.87
N GLY A 854 -10.71 -21.59 -3.45
CA GLY A 854 -10.59 -22.91 -2.86
C GLY A 854 -11.49 -23.14 -1.64
N ASN A 855 -12.43 -22.24 -1.35
CA ASN A 855 -13.28 -22.31 -0.16
C ASN A 855 -14.71 -22.77 -0.41
N GLY A 856 -15.05 -23.13 -1.66
CA GLY A 856 -16.31 -23.79 -2.00
C GLY A 856 -16.34 -25.25 -1.54
N VAL A 857 -17.54 -25.83 -1.48
CA VAL A 857 -17.69 -27.29 -1.27
C VAL A 857 -17.29 -28.02 -2.53
N GLU A 858 -16.27 -28.89 -2.44
CA GLU A 858 -15.73 -29.67 -3.53
C GLU A 858 -16.18 -31.14 -3.45
N ILE A 859 -16.55 -31.71 -4.60
CA ILE A 859 -17.04 -33.11 -4.69
C ILE A 859 -15.89 -34.06 -4.36
N GLY A 860 -16.13 -34.98 -3.42
CA GLY A 860 -15.17 -35.98 -2.98
C GLY A 860 -14.42 -35.63 -1.71
N ASP A 861 -14.42 -34.35 -1.29
CA ASP A 861 -13.81 -33.94 -0.05
C ASP A 861 -14.70 -34.25 1.17
N GLU A 862 -14.06 -34.49 2.30
CA GLU A 862 -14.74 -34.84 3.57
C GLU A 862 -14.89 -33.52 4.42
N TYR A 863 -16.12 -33.30 4.88
CA TYR A 863 -16.49 -32.13 5.67
C TYR A 863 -17.09 -32.51 7.01
N GLU A 864 -16.68 -31.78 8.06
CA GLU A 864 -17.29 -31.82 9.39
C GLU A 864 -18.06 -30.53 9.65
N LEU A 865 -19.33 -30.63 10.07
CA LEU A 865 -20.07 -29.50 10.63
C LEU A 865 -19.92 -29.52 12.15
N VAL A 866 -19.35 -28.47 12.71
CA VAL A 866 -19.26 -28.28 14.17
C VAL A 866 -20.07 -27.04 14.60
N TYR A 867 -20.49 -27.01 15.86
CA TYR A 867 -21.21 -25.89 16.44
C TYR A 867 -20.69 -25.57 17.84
N TRP A 868 -20.82 -24.33 18.24
CA TRP A 868 -20.40 -23.89 19.57
C TRP A 868 -21.31 -24.45 20.66
N LYS A 869 -20.74 -25.12 21.65
CA LYS A 869 -21.45 -25.76 22.73
C LYS A 869 -20.61 -25.85 24.01
N ASP A 870 -21.12 -25.26 25.11
CA ASP A 870 -20.56 -25.41 26.45
C ASP A 870 -19.04 -25.08 26.54
N GLY A 871 -18.62 -24.02 25.81
CA GLY A 871 -17.24 -23.53 25.81
C GLY A 871 -16.30 -24.17 24.78
N ASP A 872 -16.82 -25.06 23.88
CA ASP A 872 -16.00 -25.70 22.85
C ASP A 872 -16.80 -26.03 21.58
N TRP A 873 -16.12 -26.49 20.55
CA TRP A 873 -16.68 -26.93 19.28
C TRP A 873 -17.12 -28.41 19.35
N ALA A 874 -18.43 -28.64 19.29
CA ALA A 874 -19.01 -29.97 19.26
C ALA A 874 -19.29 -30.42 17.81
N LEU A 875 -18.88 -31.64 17.45
CA LEU A 875 -19.17 -32.25 16.16
C LEU A 875 -20.67 -32.58 16.04
N LEU A 876 -21.29 -32.16 14.94
CA LEU A 876 -22.67 -32.51 14.59
C LEU A 876 -22.75 -33.71 13.63
N ASP A 877 -22.00 -33.63 12.55
CA ASP A 877 -22.03 -34.66 11.50
C ASP A 877 -20.80 -34.53 10.57
N THR A 878 -20.46 -35.65 9.92
CA THR A 878 -19.38 -35.72 8.92
C THR A 878 -19.96 -36.24 7.60
N GLN A 879 -19.64 -35.60 6.49
CA GLN A 879 -20.12 -35.94 5.16
C GLN A 879 -19.01 -35.89 4.10
N ILE A 880 -18.97 -36.84 3.18
CA ILE A 880 -18.23 -36.73 1.93
C ILE A 880 -19.13 -36.05 0.90
N ALA A 881 -18.67 -34.95 0.30
CA ALA A 881 -19.47 -34.17 -0.62
C ALA A 881 -19.77 -34.94 -1.93
N ALA A 882 -21.04 -35.26 -2.16
CA ALA A 882 -21.52 -35.83 -3.42
C ALA A 882 -21.94 -34.77 -4.45
N SER A 883 -22.06 -33.51 -4.01
CA SER A 883 -22.36 -32.33 -4.84
C SER A 883 -21.72 -31.09 -4.22
N ASN A 884 -21.75 -29.98 -4.94
CA ASN A 884 -21.25 -28.69 -4.42
C ASN A 884 -22.15 -28.08 -3.29
N VAL A 885 -23.12 -28.84 -2.78
CA VAL A 885 -23.99 -28.47 -1.67
C VAL A 885 -24.03 -29.60 -0.65
N LEU A 886 -23.60 -29.31 0.58
CA LEU A 886 -23.77 -30.20 1.72
C LEU A 886 -25.11 -29.93 2.38
N THR A 887 -25.81 -31.00 2.81
CA THR A 887 -27.09 -30.86 3.50
C THR A 887 -27.03 -31.56 4.85
N PHE A 888 -26.99 -30.78 5.92
CA PHE A 888 -27.01 -31.25 7.29
C PHE A 888 -28.41 -31.14 7.86
N LYS A 889 -28.98 -32.23 8.28
CA LYS A 889 -30.36 -32.30 8.84
C LYS A 889 -30.32 -32.30 10.36
N ASN A 890 -31.43 -31.91 10.98
CA ASN A 890 -31.63 -32.01 12.42
C ASN A 890 -30.58 -31.21 13.25
N VAL A 891 -30.14 -30.06 12.75
CA VAL A 891 -29.13 -29.17 13.38
C VAL A 891 -29.85 -28.27 14.41
N PRO A 892 -29.31 -28.02 15.64
CA PRO A 892 -29.82 -27.02 16.55
C PRO A 892 -29.87 -25.66 15.88
N SER A 893 -30.98 -24.92 15.97
CA SER A 893 -31.08 -23.60 15.31
C SER A 893 -30.45 -22.45 16.12
N GLY A 894 -30.06 -21.35 15.46
CA GLY A 894 -29.57 -20.12 16.08
C GLY A 894 -28.19 -20.21 16.72
N GLY A 895 -27.49 -21.32 16.48
CA GLY A 895 -26.11 -21.50 16.96
C GLY A 895 -25.06 -20.81 16.08
N LEU A 896 -23.84 -20.82 16.59
CA LEU A 896 -22.63 -20.47 15.82
C LEU A 896 -22.01 -21.76 15.29
N TYR A 897 -21.72 -21.78 13.98
CA TYR A 897 -21.25 -22.98 13.27
C TYR A 897 -19.93 -22.72 12.57
N VAL A 898 -19.19 -23.82 12.29
CA VAL A 898 -18.04 -23.88 11.39
C VAL A 898 -18.18 -25.11 10.50
N LEU A 899 -17.95 -24.95 9.21
CA LEU A 899 -17.79 -26.07 8.28
C LEU A 899 -16.27 -26.28 8.08
N ARG A 900 -15.78 -27.46 8.49
CA ARG A 900 -14.38 -27.86 8.38
C ARG A 900 -14.18 -28.78 7.19
N ASP A 901 -13.19 -28.50 6.37
CA ASP A 901 -12.74 -29.39 5.30
C ASP A 901 -11.55 -30.23 5.81
N LYS A 902 -11.76 -31.53 5.94
CA LYS A 902 -10.76 -32.47 6.46
C LYS A 902 -9.75 -32.92 5.40
N THR A 903 -10.06 -32.67 4.12
CA THR A 903 -9.22 -33.10 2.99
C THR A 903 -8.17 -32.03 2.63
N LYS A 904 -8.57 -30.75 2.54
CA LYS A 904 -7.73 -29.66 2.00
C LYS A 904 -7.72 -28.41 2.86
N GLY A 905 -8.53 -28.34 3.93
CA GLY A 905 -8.89 -27.09 4.54
C GLY A 905 -7.85 -26.43 5.43
N HIS A 906 -7.70 -25.13 5.25
CA HIS A 906 -6.98 -24.24 6.17
C HIS A 906 -7.78 -22.99 6.54
N GLU A 907 -8.58 -22.47 5.61
CA GLU A 907 -9.45 -21.31 5.85
C GLU A 907 -10.85 -21.80 6.24
N GLU A 908 -11.22 -21.58 7.49
CA GLU A 908 -12.52 -21.91 8.06
C GLU A 908 -13.06 -20.68 8.77
N ARG A 909 -14.38 -20.39 8.61
CA ARG A 909 -14.96 -19.22 9.23
C ARG A 909 -16.24 -19.53 9.96
N ILE A 910 -16.48 -18.81 11.06
CA ILE A 910 -17.74 -18.87 11.82
C ILE A 910 -18.88 -18.25 11.04
N PHE A 911 -20.06 -18.87 11.13
CA PHE A 911 -21.29 -18.36 10.55
C PHE A 911 -22.51 -18.67 11.43
N THR A 912 -23.55 -17.86 11.29
CA THR A 912 -24.92 -18.19 11.71
C THR A 912 -25.71 -18.61 10.46
N TYR A 913 -26.84 -19.27 10.64
CA TYR A 913 -27.69 -19.69 9.53
C TYR A 913 -29.06 -19.03 9.64
N GLU A 914 -29.35 -18.10 8.74
CA GLU A 914 -30.51 -17.21 8.80
C GLU A 914 -31.23 -17.22 7.45
N LYS A 915 -32.54 -17.34 7.46
CA LYS A 915 -33.40 -17.33 6.24
C LYS A 915 -32.98 -18.29 5.14
N GLY A 916 -32.29 -19.39 5.49
CA GLY A 916 -31.83 -20.39 4.53
C GLY A 916 -30.42 -20.18 3.98
N GLU A 917 -29.67 -19.22 4.52
CA GLU A 917 -28.33 -18.82 4.06
C GLU A 917 -27.29 -18.79 5.18
N GLN A 918 -26.01 -18.93 4.83
CA GLN A 918 -24.86 -18.73 5.72
C GLN A 918 -24.61 -17.22 5.89
N VAL A 919 -24.68 -16.72 7.11
CA VAL A 919 -24.31 -15.34 7.45
C VAL A 919 -22.95 -15.37 8.14
N TRP A 920 -21.96 -14.78 7.51
CA TRP A 920 -20.55 -14.84 7.91
C TRP A 920 -20.13 -13.74 8.89
N TRP A 921 -19.30 -14.13 9.83
CA TRP A 921 -18.81 -13.23 10.88
C TRP A 921 -17.27 -13.19 10.96
#